data_715815782f4c1632e3e803807715c583
#
_entry.id   715815782f4c1632e3e803807715c583
#
_cell.length_a   1.000
_cell.length_b   1.000
_cell.length_c   1.000
_cell.angle_alpha   90.00
_cell.angle_beta   90.00
_cell.angle_gamma   90.00
#
_symmetry.space_group_name_H-M   'P 1'
#
loop_
_entity.id
_entity.type
_entity.pdbx_description
1 polymer ?
#
loop_
_entity_poly.entity_id
_entity_poly.type
_entity_poly.pdbx_seq_one_letter_code
_entity_poly.pdbx_strand_id
1 'polypeptide(L)'
;TSPVMDSPANIIGKALTMTPIMSGINADGTYGYGINGTNPIAMVRTGCTSNSTAPEYIIKTSLTITPLKGLSIYGAYTWKRNDGETNAFVKPYDTYENGAFKGSFPTTGSSMSDQRTKQVRKQYDLIGTYENTFGKNYLKVLMGFQSEELNYTYLVAGRKNYYYDGYQDLNNGDAATMTNSSARHAWAMLSYLFRVNYSFDDRYLFEVNGRYDGTSRFIGNNRWGFFPSVSAGWRISQEPFWESAKNVMDNFKLRASYGLLGNQAISSFYPYSASIGSATGYGYWFDKEFSPGVAQTQLANPDITWEKSHQFDIGVDYAFLKNRLSGSFDYYVRNIDEMLQQFPVPLFVGMTSPWENAGSMRNNGWEFSIAWQDRIGNVDYYIKGNISDVKNKVINLYGKEYKSGTTLTTEGKPYGSWYGYVADGYFSSREEIDASPVYGGNKANVAPGDIKYKDISGPDGVPDGKIDSHDRTIIGNPTPRYEFGLTLGLQWKGIDFSAFFQGVGKKDVYYSGAGARALCGNYTIYKYQFDYWTPENPDAKFPRLLEDPNATNPNNMISSFWVKSGAYCRLKNIVLGYTLPSSITKAAHISKLRVYASAQNLFTIKDNFYEGFDPENSVSSGASLYPLNKTFVFGLNVEF
;
A
#
# COMPACT_ATOMS: atom_id res chain seq x y z
N THR A 1 15.83 18.14 -4.57
CA THR A 1 17.15 17.83 -3.99
C THR A 1 16.94 17.35 -2.57
N SER A 2 17.26 16.10 -2.30
CA SER A 2 17.30 15.58 -0.94
C SER A 2 18.78 15.41 -0.56
N PRO A 3 19.30 16.12 0.45
CA PRO A 3 20.65 15.88 0.95
C PRO A 3 20.59 14.61 1.82
N VAL A 4 20.68 13.40 1.21
CA VAL A 4 20.37 12.23 2.00
C VAL A 4 21.26 11.05 1.62
N MET A 5 22.10 10.64 2.54
CA MET A 5 22.84 9.38 2.48
C MET A 5 21.91 8.16 2.53
N ASP A 6 20.69 8.34 3.03
CA ASP A 6 19.65 7.33 3.17
C ASP A 6 18.25 8.00 3.08
N SER A 7 17.18 7.22 3.03
CA SER A 7 15.82 7.77 3.02
C SER A 7 15.53 8.56 4.31
N PRO A 8 14.72 9.63 4.27
CA PRO A 8 14.35 10.36 5.48
C PRO A 8 13.76 9.47 6.59
N ALA A 9 12.98 8.46 6.21
CA ALA A 9 12.43 7.49 7.15
C ALA A 9 13.52 6.67 7.86
N ASN A 10 14.53 6.21 7.12
CA ASN A 10 15.64 5.46 7.70
C ASN A 10 16.50 6.34 8.61
N ILE A 11 16.77 7.60 8.23
CA ILE A 11 17.54 8.53 9.09
C ILE A 11 16.78 8.81 10.39
N ILE A 12 15.46 9.06 10.31
CA ILE A 12 14.61 9.19 11.51
C ILE A 12 14.68 7.89 12.35
N GLY A 13 14.56 6.74 11.71
CA GLY A 13 14.70 5.45 12.38
C GLY A 13 16.03 5.32 13.14
N LYS A 14 17.13 5.66 12.49
CA LYS A 14 18.45 5.66 13.14
C LYS A 14 18.53 6.65 14.31
N ALA A 15 17.99 7.86 14.15
CA ALA A 15 17.95 8.86 15.22
C ALA A 15 17.11 8.38 16.42
N LEU A 16 15.99 7.72 16.18
CA LEU A 16 15.13 7.16 17.22
C LEU A 16 15.72 5.96 17.92
N THR A 17 16.65 5.24 17.31
CA THR A 17 17.29 4.05 17.91
C THR A 17 18.56 4.36 18.68
N MET A 18 19.21 5.52 18.47
CA MET A 18 20.39 5.91 19.23
C MET A 18 20.11 6.00 20.72
N THR A 19 21.01 5.43 21.52
CA THR A 19 20.92 5.55 22.98
C THR A 19 21.40 6.91 23.47
N PRO A 20 20.94 7.41 24.64
CA PRO A 20 21.34 8.70 25.19
C PRO A 20 22.85 8.83 25.47
N ILE A 21 23.59 7.74 25.62
CA ILE A 21 25.03 7.72 25.84
C ILE A 21 25.85 7.88 24.54
N MET A 22 25.20 7.75 23.37
CA MET A 22 25.85 7.94 22.08
C MET A 22 25.85 9.41 21.69
N SER A 23 27.04 9.99 21.56
CA SER A 23 27.18 11.38 21.16
C SER A 23 26.83 11.55 19.68
N GLY A 24 25.95 12.51 19.36
CA GLY A 24 25.71 12.92 17.98
C GLY A 24 26.87 13.77 17.45
N ILE A 25 27.32 14.75 18.28
CA ILE A 25 28.51 15.57 18.05
C ILE A 25 29.30 15.57 19.34
N ASN A 26 30.59 15.24 19.28
CA ASN A 26 31.49 15.27 20.39
C ASN A 26 31.85 16.71 20.78
N ALA A 27 32.44 16.91 21.97
CA ALA A 27 32.79 18.24 22.48
C ALA A 27 33.81 18.98 21.58
N ASP A 28 34.64 18.25 20.84
CA ASP A 28 35.61 18.75 19.86
C ASP A 28 34.99 19.07 18.46
N GLY A 29 33.67 18.87 18.30
CA GLY A 29 32.95 19.09 17.05
C GLY A 29 32.97 17.92 16.07
N THR A 30 33.63 16.81 16.38
CA THR A 30 33.64 15.59 15.57
C THR A 30 32.33 14.82 15.69
N TYR A 31 32.01 13.97 14.72
CA TYR A 31 30.83 13.12 14.80
C TYR A 31 31.07 11.91 15.71
N GLY A 32 30.16 11.68 16.66
CA GLY A 32 30.23 10.53 17.55
C GLY A 32 29.97 9.21 16.83
N TYR A 33 30.54 8.14 17.37
CA TYR A 33 30.31 6.78 16.89
C TYR A 33 28.93 6.30 17.36
N GLY A 34 27.95 6.31 16.47
CA GLY A 34 26.62 5.80 16.74
C GLY A 34 26.50 4.28 16.57
N ILE A 35 25.28 3.75 16.49
CA ILE A 35 25.05 2.31 16.30
C ILE A 35 25.73 1.84 15.00
N ASN A 36 26.70 0.94 15.13
CA ASN A 36 27.48 0.40 14.00
C ASN A 36 28.10 1.50 13.10
N GLY A 37 28.54 2.61 13.69
CA GLY A 37 29.14 3.73 12.97
C GLY A 37 28.16 4.70 12.32
N THR A 38 26.84 4.45 12.40
CA THR A 38 25.86 5.35 11.81
C THR A 38 25.56 6.54 12.71
N ASN A 39 25.74 7.76 12.19
CA ASN A 39 25.41 9.00 12.89
C ASN A 39 24.38 9.81 12.11
N PRO A 40 23.12 9.92 12.59
CA PRO A 40 22.04 10.63 11.86
C PRO A 40 22.34 12.09 11.57
N ILE A 41 23.06 12.78 12.46
CA ILE A 41 23.46 14.18 12.27
C ILE A 41 24.47 14.29 11.13
N ALA A 42 25.48 13.43 11.12
CA ALA A 42 26.45 13.37 10.04
C ALA A 42 25.77 13.03 8.70
N MET A 43 24.88 12.07 8.68
CA MET A 43 24.14 11.67 7.47
C MET A 43 23.37 12.83 6.83
N VAL A 44 22.88 13.80 7.62
CA VAL A 44 22.21 14.98 7.11
C VAL A 44 23.18 16.07 6.71
N ARG A 45 24.33 16.19 7.40
CA ARG A 45 25.27 17.34 7.24
C ARG A 45 26.40 17.11 6.24
N THR A 46 26.73 15.87 5.89
CA THR A 46 27.89 15.55 5.03
C THR A 46 27.78 15.99 3.58
N GLY A 47 26.63 16.51 3.14
CA GLY A 47 26.45 17.01 1.78
C GLY A 47 26.28 15.91 0.73
N CYS A 48 25.84 14.72 1.13
CA CYS A 48 25.34 13.71 0.19
C CYS A 48 24.14 14.27 -0.58
N THR A 49 24.10 14.05 -1.87
CA THR A 49 23.03 14.56 -2.74
C THR A 49 22.31 13.41 -3.45
N SER A 50 21.01 13.54 -3.58
CA SER A 50 20.21 12.70 -4.47
C SER A 50 19.22 13.61 -5.20
N ASN A 51 19.46 13.81 -6.48
CA ASN A 51 18.62 14.59 -7.35
C ASN A 51 17.85 13.64 -8.26
N SER A 52 16.51 13.66 -8.16
CA SER A 52 15.67 12.88 -9.03
C SER A 52 14.69 13.80 -9.77
N THR A 53 14.63 13.64 -11.07
CA THR A 53 13.64 14.29 -11.93
C THR A 53 12.96 13.24 -12.78
N ALA A 54 11.67 13.41 -13.03
CA ALA A 54 10.89 12.50 -13.85
C ALA A 54 9.84 13.28 -14.66
N PRO A 55 10.28 14.12 -15.62
CA PRO A 55 9.34 14.85 -16.45
C PRO A 55 8.47 13.88 -17.25
N GLU A 56 7.18 14.21 -17.27
CA GLU A 56 6.18 13.45 -18.02
C GLU A 56 5.59 14.34 -19.10
N TYR A 57 5.59 13.83 -20.33
CA TYR A 57 5.00 14.47 -21.50
C TYR A 57 3.82 13.63 -21.97
N ILE A 58 2.65 14.26 -22.12
CA ILE A 58 1.45 13.61 -22.65
C ILE A 58 0.96 14.45 -23.83
N ILE A 59 0.89 13.83 -25.01
CA ILE A 59 0.29 14.41 -26.20
C ILE A 59 -0.87 13.53 -26.60
N LYS A 60 -2.08 14.09 -26.58
CA LYS A 60 -3.28 13.41 -27.05
C LYS A 60 -3.92 14.20 -28.19
N THR A 61 -4.09 13.53 -29.31
CA THR A 61 -4.85 14.05 -30.44
C THR A 61 -6.09 13.19 -30.62
N SER A 62 -7.25 13.83 -30.75
CA SER A 62 -8.52 13.11 -30.95
C SER A 62 -9.40 13.82 -31.96
N LEU A 63 -10.18 13.04 -32.66
CA LEU A 63 -11.20 13.50 -33.62
C LEU A 63 -12.50 12.79 -33.33
N THR A 64 -13.58 13.55 -33.25
CA THR A 64 -14.94 13.00 -33.18
C THR A 64 -15.70 13.45 -34.40
N ILE A 65 -16.28 12.50 -35.12
CA ILE A 65 -17.13 12.74 -36.30
C ILE A 65 -18.53 12.26 -35.96
N THR A 66 -19.53 13.08 -36.27
CA THR A 66 -20.96 12.77 -36.11
C THR A 66 -21.62 12.72 -37.49
N PRO A 67 -21.46 11.63 -38.25
CA PRO A 67 -21.92 11.56 -39.64
C PRO A 67 -23.45 11.53 -39.77
N LEU A 68 -24.13 11.02 -38.75
CA LEU A 68 -25.60 10.90 -38.68
C LEU A 68 -26.08 11.25 -37.27
N LYS A 69 -27.34 11.66 -37.15
CA LYS A 69 -27.95 11.88 -35.85
C LYS A 69 -27.91 10.60 -35.01
N GLY A 70 -27.35 10.72 -33.83
CA GLY A 70 -27.16 9.59 -32.89
C GLY A 70 -25.91 8.76 -33.13
N LEU A 71 -25.18 8.91 -34.25
CA LEU A 71 -23.93 8.17 -34.50
C LEU A 71 -22.73 9.09 -34.31
N SER A 72 -21.80 8.69 -33.42
CA SER A 72 -20.49 9.32 -33.25
C SER A 72 -19.37 8.31 -33.43
N ILE A 73 -18.32 8.72 -34.11
CA ILE A 73 -17.09 7.94 -34.30
C ILE A 73 -15.95 8.75 -33.70
N TYR A 74 -15.31 8.21 -32.68
CA TYR A 74 -14.20 8.81 -31.96
C TYR A 74 -12.92 8.06 -32.28
N GLY A 75 -11.91 8.78 -32.74
CA GLY A 75 -10.55 8.28 -32.90
C GLY A 75 -9.58 9.09 -32.04
N ALA A 76 -8.65 8.44 -31.37
CA ALA A 76 -7.61 9.11 -30.61
C ALA A 76 -6.27 8.40 -30.69
N TYR A 77 -5.20 9.21 -30.66
CA TYR A 77 -3.84 8.79 -30.44
C TYR A 77 -3.29 9.49 -29.22
N THR A 78 -2.76 8.71 -28.29
CA THR A 78 -2.10 9.23 -27.09
C THR A 78 -0.65 8.76 -27.07
N TRP A 79 0.26 9.71 -27.02
CA TRP A 79 1.67 9.46 -26.78
C TRP A 79 2.04 10.01 -25.40
N LYS A 80 2.64 9.13 -24.58
CA LYS A 80 3.09 9.47 -23.24
C LYS A 80 4.56 9.08 -23.11
N ARG A 81 5.38 10.00 -22.63
CA ARG A 81 6.79 9.75 -22.35
C ARG A 81 7.13 10.22 -20.95
N ASN A 82 7.84 9.38 -20.23
CA ASN A 82 8.42 9.70 -18.93
C ASN A 82 9.94 9.47 -19.03
N ASP A 83 10.73 10.49 -18.71
CA ASP A 83 12.18 10.45 -18.67
C ASP A 83 12.64 10.64 -17.23
N GLY A 84 12.94 9.54 -16.55
CA GLY A 84 13.47 9.57 -15.19
C GLY A 84 15.00 9.72 -15.21
N GLU A 85 15.50 10.64 -14.40
CA GLU A 85 16.92 10.85 -14.16
C GLU A 85 17.16 10.92 -12.66
N THR A 86 18.12 10.14 -12.14
CA THR A 86 18.50 10.18 -10.73
C THR A 86 20.01 10.19 -10.63
N ASN A 87 20.55 11.27 -10.09
CA ASN A 87 21.97 11.42 -9.76
C ASN A 87 22.10 11.39 -8.24
N ALA A 88 22.84 10.40 -7.72
CA ALA A 88 23.09 10.25 -6.30
C ALA A 88 24.59 10.24 -6.02
N PHE A 89 25.03 11.09 -5.11
CA PHE A 89 26.40 11.16 -4.62
C PHE A 89 26.43 10.91 -3.12
N VAL A 90 27.22 9.96 -2.68
CA VAL A 90 27.43 9.62 -1.28
C VAL A 90 28.86 10.02 -0.89
N LYS A 91 28.95 10.84 0.16
CA LYS A 91 30.20 11.27 0.77
C LYS A 91 30.35 10.60 2.12
N PRO A 92 31.48 9.92 2.43
CA PRO A 92 31.70 9.34 3.75
C PRO A 92 31.96 10.44 4.79
N TYR A 93 31.73 10.10 6.05
CA TYR A 93 32.08 10.90 7.22
C TYR A 93 32.82 10.05 8.24
N ASP A 94 33.72 10.67 8.99
CA ASP A 94 34.51 10.04 10.02
C ASP A 94 33.78 10.08 11.36
N THR A 95 33.89 9.01 12.13
CA THR A 95 33.30 8.87 13.45
C THR A 95 34.36 8.64 14.52
N TYR A 96 34.12 9.20 15.69
CA TYR A 96 35.05 9.19 16.81
C TYR A 96 34.36 8.80 18.12
N GLU A 97 35.09 8.16 19.02
CA GLU A 97 34.63 7.85 20.35
C GLU A 97 35.77 8.13 21.34
N ASN A 98 35.49 8.96 22.36
CA ASN A 98 36.51 9.40 23.33
C ASN A 98 37.79 9.98 22.68
N GLY A 99 37.63 10.75 21.59
CA GLY A 99 38.72 11.34 20.82
C GLY A 99 39.47 10.37 19.88
N ALA A 100 39.16 9.06 19.92
CA ALA A 100 39.79 8.08 19.05
C ALA A 100 38.94 7.89 17.75
N PHE A 101 39.63 7.90 16.61
CA PHE A 101 39.00 7.56 15.32
C PHE A 101 38.50 6.11 15.32
N LYS A 102 37.26 5.90 14.95
CA LYS A 102 36.61 4.57 14.89
C LYS A 102 36.42 4.06 13.46
N GLY A 103 36.31 4.95 12.51
CA GLY A 103 36.15 4.59 11.10
C GLY A 103 35.35 5.62 10.32
N SER A 104 35.39 5.47 9.00
CA SER A 104 34.57 6.26 8.06
C SER A 104 33.32 5.50 7.69
N PHE A 105 32.20 6.20 7.58
CA PHE A 105 30.92 5.63 7.22
C PHE A 105 30.29 6.40 6.02
N PRO A 106 29.79 5.72 4.98
CA PRO A 106 29.80 4.26 4.78
C PRO A 106 31.22 3.73 4.53
N THR A 107 31.48 2.51 4.98
CA THR A 107 32.78 1.83 4.83
C THR A 107 33.18 1.58 3.38
N THR A 108 32.22 1.73 2.44
CA THR A 108 32.45 1.58 1.00
C THR A 108 33.10 2.80 0.34
N GLY A 109 33.38 3.86 1.10
CA GLY A 109 33.93 5.12 0.60
C GLY A 109 32.90 6.00 -0.13
N SER A 110 33.40 7.04 -0.80
CA SER A 110 32.54 7.90 -1.65
C SER A 110 32.07 7.15 -2.89
N SER A 111 30.85 7.46 -3.33
CA SER A 111 30.29 6.83 -4.54
C SER A 111 29.31 7.75 -5.24
N MET A 112 29.24 7.60 -6.58
CA MET A 112 28.23 8.25 -7.40
C MET A 112 27.50 7.21 -8.27
N SER A 113 26.21 7.41 -8.40
CA SER A 113 25.34 6.66 -9.32
C SER A 113 24.54 7.62 -10.18
N ASP A 114 24.57 7.42 -11.49
CA ASP A 114 23.74 8.11 -12.47
C ASP A 114 22.81 7.09 -13.12
N GLN A 115 21.51 7.29 -12.94
CA GLN A 115 20.46 6.41 -13.44
C GLN A 115 19.57 7.16 -14.42
N ARG A 116 19.32 6.53 -15.56
CA ARG A 116 18.43 7.02 -16.61
C ARG A 116 17.37 6.00 -16.91
N THR A 117 16.11 6.42 -16.88
CA THR A 117 14.96 5.61 -17.29
C THR A 117 14.18 6.34 -18.39
N LYS A 118 13.72 5.59 -19.36
CA LYS A 118 12.84 6.11 -20.40
C LYS A 118 11.69 5.15 -20.59
N GLN A 119 10.48 5.67 -20.41
CA GLN A 119 9.26 4.94 -20.65
C GLN A 119 8.43 5.65 -21.71
N VAL A 120 8.13 4.95 -22.80
CA VAL A 120 7.28 5.45 -23.87
C VAL A 120 6.05 4.56 -23.99
N ARG A 121 4.87 5.16 -23.84
CA ARG A 121 3.59 4.51 -24.03
C ARG A 121 2.86 5.14 -25.21
N LYS A 122 2.31 4.31 -26.08
CA LYS A 122 1.46 4.71 -27.18
C LYS A 122 0.13 4.02 -27.06
N GLN A 123 -0.95 4.75 -27.27
CA GLN A 123 -2.29 4.21 -27.24
C GLN A 123 -3.07 4.72 -28.45
N TYR A 124 -3.81 3.83 -29.07
CA TYR A 124 -4.73 4.08 -30.17
C TYR A 124 -6.12 3.65 -29.76
N ASP A 125 -7.09 4.54 -29.89
CA ASP A 125 -8.48 4.29 -29.58
C ASP A 125 -9.32 4.56 -30.84
N LEU A 126 -10.24 3.65 -31.17
CA LEU A 126 -11.28 3.85 -32.17
C LEU A 126 -12.60 3.35 -31.58
N ILE A 127 -13.56 4.27 -31.40
CA ILE A 127 -14.82 3.98 -30.73
C ILE A 127 -15.97 4.51 -31.58
N GLY A 128 -16.88 3.63 -31.97
CA GLY A 128 -18.18 3.97 -32.57
C GLY A 128 -19.26 3.92 -31.50
N THR A 129 -20.10 4.96 -31.42
CA THR A 129 -21.25 5.01 -30.52
C THR A 129 -22.47 5.41 -31.29
N TYR A 130 -23.55 4.62 -31.19
CA TYR A 130 -24.87 4.97 -31.67
C TYR A 130 -25.81 5.08 -30.50
N GLU A 131 -26.53 6.20 -30.40
CA GLU A 131 -27.57 6.39 -29.38
C GLU A 131 -28.82 7.04 -29.97
N ASN A 132 -30.00 6.53 -29.59
CA ASN A 132 -31.28 7.08 -30.02
C ASN A 132 -32.39 6.70 -29.03
N THR A 133 -33.47 7.49 -29.07
CA THR A 133 -34.70 7.24 -28.31
C THR A 133 -35.85 7.01 -29.28
N PHE A 134 -36.48 5.84 -29.18
CA PHE A 134 -37.60 5.41 -29.99
C PHE A 134 -38.86 5.34 -29.11
N GLY A 135 -39.61 6.43 -29.00
CA GLY A 135 -40.71 6.53 -28.05
C GLY A 135 -40.20 6.39 -26.60
N LYS A 136 -40.58 5.32 -25.92
CA LYS A 136 -40.12 5.02 -24.54
C LYS A 136 -38.85 4.20 -24.46
N ASN A 137 -38.27 3.82 -25.61
CA ASN A 137 -37.11 2.96 -25.68
C ASN A 137 -35.86 3.80 -25.95
N TYR A 138 -34.94 3.87 -25.01
CA TYR A 138 -33.60 4.42 -25.22
C TYR A 138 -32.64 3.29 -25.48
N LEU A 139 -31.83 3.41 -26.54
CA LEU A 139 -30.78 2.46 -26.89
C LEU A 139 -29.47 3.20 -27.15
N LYS A 140 -28.41 2.73 -26.53
CA LYS A 140 -27.04 3.16 -26.81
C LYS A 140 -26.15 1.93 -27.02
N VAL A 141 -25.51 1.88 -28.19
CA VAL A 141 -24.59 0.81 -28.55
C VAL A 141 -23.20 1.44 -28.76
N LEU A 142 -22.19 0.86 -28.16
CA LEU A 142 -20.81 1.25 -28.34
C LEU A 142 -19.99 0.03 -28.78
N MET A 143 -19.15 0.23 -29.77
CA MET A 143 -18.13 -0.74 -30.20
C MET A 143 -16.79 -0.02 -30.28
N GLY A 144 -15.72 -0.68 -29.86
CA GLY A 144 -14.42 -0.06 -29.81
C GLY A 144 -13.27 -1.03 -30.00
N PHE A 145 -12.20 -0.43 -30.43
CA PHE A 145 -10.88 -1.03 -30.57
C PHE A 145 -9.88 -0.16 -29.82
N GLN A 146 -8.99 -0.81 -29.05
CA GLN A 146 -7.90 -0.13 -28.35
C GLN A 146 -6.62 -0.92 -28.50
N SER A 147 -5.53 -0.24 -28.80
CA SER A 147 -4.18 -0.81 -28.78
C SER A 147 -3.27 0.01 -27.88
N GLU A 148 -2.51 -0.65 -27.05
CA GLU A 148 -1.56 -0.02 -26.12
C GLU A 148 -0.20 -0.70 -26.22
N GLU A 149 0.86 0.09 -26.30
CA GLU A 149 2.25 -0.35 -26.32
C GLU A 149 3.05 0.39 -25.25
N LEU A 150 3.90 -0.32 -24.53
CA LEU A 150 4.86 0.22 -23.58
C LEU A 150 6.27 -0.24 -23.94
N ASN A 151 7.18 0.72 -24.07
CA ASN A 151 8.61 0.46 -24.19
C ASN A 151 9.33 1.12 -23.00
N TYR A 152 10.11 0.34 -22.29
CA TYR A 152 10.89 0.76 -21.14
C TYR A 152 12.38 0.49 -21.36
N THR A 153 13.21 1.47 -21.06
CA THR A 153 14.66 1.33 -21.03
C THR A 153 15.20 1.88 -19.73
N TYR A 154 16.21 1.22 -19.23
CA TYR A 154 16.91 1.56 -18.00
C TYR A 154 18.41 1.46 -18.24
N LEU A 155 19.16 2.42 -17.72
CA LEU A 155 20.61 2.45 -17.69
C LEU A 155 21.04 3.03 -16.36
N VAL A 156 22.00 2.41 -15.71
CA VAL A 156 22.70 2.95 -14.54
C VAL A 156 24.19 2.82 -14.74
N ALA A 157 24.92 3.83 -14.32
CA ALA A 157 26.38 3.83 -14.24
C ALA A 157 26.82 4.32 -12.87
N GLY A 158 27.95 3.81 -12.36
CA GLY A 158 28.48 4.21 -11.06
C GLY A 158 30.00 4.11 -10.98
N ARG A 159 30.57 4.91 -10.11
CA ARG A 159 31.98 4.82 -9.67
C ARG A 159 32.10 5.11 -8.19
N LYS A 160 33.20 4.71 -7.59
CA LYS A 160 33.56 4.92 -6.17
C LYS A 160 34.90 5.62 -6.05
N ASN A 161 35.33 5.88 -4.79
CA ASN A 161 36.65 6.42 -4.44
C ASN A 161 36.95 7.74 -5.15
N TYR A 162 36.09 8.74 -4.90
CA TYR A 162 36.26 10.07 -5.46
C TYR A 162 37.44 10.78 -4.80
N TYR A 163 38.36 11.28 -5.60
CA TYR A 163 39.54 12.01 -5.14
C TYR A 163 39.22 13.44 -4.68
N TYR A 164 38.13 14.00 -5.23
CA TYR A 164 37.66 15.34 -4.90
C TYR A 164 36.14 15.40 -4.89
N ASP A 165 35.57 15.71 -3.73
CA ASP A 165 34.12 15.68 -3.51
C ASP A 165 33.37 16.91 -4.05
N GLY A 166 34.08 17.98 -4.39
CA GLY A 166 33.49 19.24 -4.85
C GLY A 166 32.99 19.18 -6.30
N TYR A 167 33.39 18.17 -7.06
CA TYR A 167 32.98 17.97 -8.45
C TYR A 167 32.38 16.58 -8.67
N GLN A 168 31.06 16.53 -8.70
CA GLN A 168 30.27 15.29 -8.77
C GLN A 168 30.04 14.90 -10.22
N ASP A 169 31.04 14.29 -10.84
CA ASP A 169 30.99 13.72 -12.18
C ASP A 169 31.58 12.30 -12.15
N LEU A 170 31.00 11.39 -12.93
CA LEU A 170 31.44 9.99 -12.96
C LEU A 170 32.92 9.86 -13.30
N ASN A 171 33.47 10.72 -14.16
CA ASN A 171 34.87 10.65 -14.58
C ASN A 171 35.85 10.98 -13.46
N ASN A 172 35.41 11.65 -12.38
CA ASN A 172 36.24 12.01 -11.24
C ASN A 172 36.38 10.88 -10.21
N GLY A 173 35.64 9.79 -10.36
CA GLY A 173 35.79 8.57 -9.55
C GLY A 173 36.81 7.61 -10.14
N ASP A 174 37.31 6.71 -9.29
CA ASP A 174 38.29 5.68 -9.68
C ASP A 174 37.75 4.79 -10.81
N ALA A 175 38.48 4.78 -11.93
CA ALA A 175 38.11 4.02 -13.13
C ALA A 175 38.07 2.49 -12.88
N ALA A 176 38.84 1.98 -11.92
CA ALA A 176 38.84 0.56 -11.56
C ALA A 176 37.51 0.12 -10.88
N THR A 177 36.71 1.08 -10.39
CA THR A 177 35.43 0.82 -9.72
C THR A 177 34.21 1.00 -10.61
N MET A 178 34.40 1.16 -11.92
CA MET A 178 33.30 1.32 -12.87
C MET A 178 32.27 0.20 -12.76
N THR A 179 31.00 0.60 -12.68
CA THR A 179 29.86 -0.31 -12.76
C THR A 179 28.83 0.21 -13.78
N ASN A 180 28.20 -0.69 -14.50
CA ASN A 180 27.05 -0.35 -15.34
C ASN A 180 26.06 -1.51 -15.36
N SER A 181 24.80 -1.16 -15.61
CA SER A 181 23.73 -2.13 -15.83
C SER A 181 22.65 -1.50 -16.72
N SER A 182 22.01 -2.31 -17.56
CA SER A 182 20.92 -1.85 -18.40
C SER A 182 19.83 -2.90 -18.54
N ALA A 183 18.59 -2.46 -18.81
CA ALA A 183 17.49 -3.33 -19.14
C ALA A 183 16.59 -2.70 -20.22
N ARG A 184 15.94 -3.55 -21.00
CA ARG A 184 14.92 -3.15 -21.98
C ARG A 184 13.75 -4.10 -21.87
N HIS A 185 12.56 -3.54 -21.77
CA HIS A 185 11.32 -4.31 -21.68
C HIS A 185 10.28 -3.69 -22.61
N ALA A 186 9.45 -4.54 -23.19
CA ALA A 186 8.33 -4.11 -23.99
C ALA A 186 7.07 -4.90 -23.58
N TRP A 187 5.94 -4.25 -23.68
CA TRP A 187 4.64 -4.84 -23.44
C TRP A 187 3.61 -4.23 -24.39
N ALA A 188 2.66 -5.04 -24.83
CA ALA A 188 1.56 -4.59 -25.67
C ALA A 188 0.25 -5.26 -25.27
N MET A 189 -0.84 -4.55 -25.47
CA MET A 189 -2.20 -5.04 -25.29
C MET A 189 -3.08 -4.60 -26.44
N LEU A 190 -3.95 -5.49 -26.89
CA LEU A 190 -4.95 -5.27 -27.90
C LEU A 190 -6.32 -5.62 -27.34
N SER A 191 -7.29 -4.74 -27.50
CA SER A 191 -8.61 -4.87 -26.92
C SER A 191 -9.72 -4.59 -27.93
N TYR A 192 -10.70 -5.45 -27.98
CA TYR A 192 -11.99 -5.20 -28.59
C TYR A 192 -13.04 -5.06 -27.49
N LEU A 193 -13.88 -4.06 -27.58
CA LEU A 193 -14.88 -3.78 -26.54
C LEU A 193 -16.22 -3.46 -27.16
N PHE A 194 -17.28 -3.86 -26.47
CA PHE A 194 -18.64 -3.46 -26.80
C PHE A 194 -19.44 -3.16 -25.54
N ARG A 195 -20.45 -2.29 -25.70
CA ARG A 195 -21.43 -1.98 -24.66
C ARG A 195 -22.78 -1.75 -25.29
N VAL A 196 -23.82 -2.28 -24.67
CA VAL A 196 -25.21 -2.00 -25.00
C VAL A 196 -25.93 -1.52 -23.75
N ASN A 197 -26.42 -0.29 -23.79
CA ASN A 197 -27.33 0.25 -22.77
C ASN A 197 -28.71 0.31 -23.34
N TYR A 198 -29.69 -0.20 -22.62
CA TYR A 198 -31.09 -0.12 -22.94
C TYR A 198 -31.88 0.38 -21.74
N SER A 199 -32.77 1.34 -21.98
CA SER A 199 -33.70 1.83 -20.97
C SER A 199 -35.12 1.88 -21.57
N PHE A 200 -36.06 1.31 -20.83
CA PHE A 200 -37.47 1.40 -21.15
C PHE A 200 -38.20 2.35 -20.17
N ASP A 201 -38.78 3.43 -20.72
CA ASP A 201 -39.54 4.44 -19.98
C ASP A 201 -38.80 5.03 -18.77
N ASP A 202 -37.45 5.09 -18.83
CA ASP A 202 -36.56 5.45 -17.73
C ASP A 202 -36.75 4.62 -16.44
N ARG A 203 -37.51 3.53 -16.49
CA ARG A 203 -37.82 2.67 -15.34
C ARG A 203 -36.99 1.42 -15.29
N TYR A 204 -36.86 0.74 -16.43
CA TYR A 204 -36.11 -0.52 -16.53
C TYR A 204 -34.81 -0.27 -17.29
N LEU A 205 -33.70 -0.50 -16.63
CA LEU A 205 -32.36 -0.20 -17.14
C LEU A 205 -31.59 -1.51 -17.31
N PHE A 206 -30.99 -1.72 -18.46
CA PHE A 206 -30.16 -2.89 -18.76
C PHE A 206 -28.87 -2.44 -19.41
N GLU A 207 -27.76 -3.03 -18.99
CA GLU A 207 -26.46 -2.83 -19.60
C GLU A 207 -25.75 -4.17 -19.78
N VAL A 208 -25.17 -4.37 -20.95
CA VAL A 208 -24.28 -5.49 -21.27
C VAL A 208 -22.98 -4.91 -21.78
N ASN A 209 -21.87 -5.34 -21.20
CA ASN A 209 -20.53 -5.00 -21.65
C ASN A 209 -19.73 -6.26 -21.97
N GLY A 210 -18.76 -6.14 -22.86
CA GLY A 210 -17.78 -7.16 -23.08
C GLY A 210 -16.47 -6.58 -23.57
N ARG A 211 -15.37 -7.17 -23.10
CA ARG A 211 -14.01 -6.89 -23.57
C ARG A 211 -13.34 -8.20 -23.96
N TYR A 212 -12.66 -8.18 -25.10
CA TYR A 212 -11.80 -9.25 -25.55
C TYR A 212 -10.39 -8.71 -25.63
N ASP A 213 -9.57 -9.02 -24.62
CA ASP A 213 -8.25 -8.43 -24.42
C ASP A 213 -7.16 -9.47 -24.70
N GLY A 214 -6.16 -9.06 -25.48
CA GLY A 214 -4.97 -9.86 -25.75
C GLY A 214 -3.72 -9.15 -25.26
N THR A 215 -2.88 -9.84 -24.46
CA THR A 215 -1.64 -9.29 -23.89
C THR A 215 -0.40 -10.00 -24.39
N SER A 216 0.70 -9.28 -24.55
CA SER A 216 2.01 -9.87 -24.89
C SER A 216 2.66 -10.62 -23.71
N ARG A 217 2.10 -10.52 -22.48
CA ARG A 217 2.60 -11.23 -21.29
C ARG A 217 2.31 -12.72 -21.30
N PHE A 218 1.36 -13.15 -22.12
CA PHE A 218 0.97 -14.56 -22.27
C PHE A 218 1.15 -15.00 -23.72
N ILE A 219 1.25 -16.30 -23.97
CA ILE A 219 1.49 -16.86 -25.32
C ILE A 219 0.36 -17.77 -25.78
N GLY A 220 0.31 -18.04 -27.07
CA GLY A 220 -0.67 -18.93 -27.67
C GLY A 220 -2.11 -18.49 -27.39
N ASN A 221 -2.96 -19.46 -27.06
CA ASN A 221 -4.37 -19.24 -26.74
C ASN A 221 -4.56 -18.53 -25.39
N ASN A 222 -3.60 -18.64 -24.46
CA ASN A 222 -3.64 -18.03 -23.14
C ASN A 222 -3.50 -16.50 -23.19
N ARG A 223 -3.07 -15.95 -24.32
CA ARG A 223 -2.94 -14.52 -24.56
C ARG A 223 -4.27 -13.79 -24.43
N TRP A 224 -5.36 -14.42 -24.87
CA TRP A 224 -6.65 -13.77 -25.01
C TRP A 224 -7.59 -14.11 -23.87
N GLY A 225 -8.28 -13.08 -23.32
CA GLY A 225 -9.31 -13.22 -22.32
C GLY A 225 -10.59 -12.50 -22.75
N PHE A 226 -11.76 -13.12 -22.51
CA PHE A 226 -13.06 -12.47 -22.69
C PHE A 226 -13.69 -12.15 -21.33
N PHE A 227 -14.05 -10.88 -21.14
CA PHE A 227 -14.52 -10.33 -19.87
C PHE A 227 -15.88 -9.66 -20.04
N PRO A 228 -16.97 -10.44 -19.95
CA PRO A 228 -18.34 -9.93 -20.02
C PRO A 228 -18.83 -9.38 -18.69
N SER A 229 -19.77 -8.42 -18.74
CA SER A 229 -20.57 -8.01 -17.58
C SER A 229 -21.99 -7.63 -17.99
N VAL A 230 -22.92 -7.86 -17.07
CA VAL A 230 -24.32 -7.49 -17.24
C VAL A 230 -24.81 -6.75 -16.00
N SER A 231 -25.68 -5.76 -16.17
CA SER A 231 -26.36 -5.11 -15.07
C SER A 231 -27.81 -4.81 -15.41
N ALA A 232 -28.65 -4.84 -14.38
CA ALA A 232 -30.05 -4.46 -14.45
C ALA A 232 -30.40 -3.48 -13.34
N GLY A 233 -31.26 -2.53 -13.63
CA GLY A 233 -31.77 -1.56 -12.66
C GLY A 233 -33.28 -1.36 -12.85
N TRP A 234 -33.97 -1.27 -11.72
CA TRP A 234 -35.40 -0.96 -11.70
C TRP A 234 -35.66 0.28 -10.85
N ARG A 235 -36.06 1.36 -11.47
CA ARG A 235 -36.50 2.59 -10.80
C ARG A 235 -37.93 2.45 -10.32
N ILE A 236 -38.14 1.78 -9.20
CA ILE A 236 -39.45 1.51 -8.60
C ILE A 236 -40.22 2.83 -8.35
N SER A 237 -39.50 3.88 -7.97
CA SER A 237 -40.08 5.21 -7.74
C SER A 237 -40.67 5.88 -8.98
N GLN A 238 -40.43 5.34 -10.17
CA GLN A 238 -41.05 5.81 -11.41
C GLN A 238 -42.31 5.02 -11.82
N GLU A 239 -42.68 4.00 -11.05
CA GLU A 239 -43.86 3.20 -11.32
C GLU A 239 -45.15 3.92 -10.90
N PRO A 240 -46.27 3.73 -11.64
CA PRO A 240 -47.55 4.38 -11.30
C PRO A 240 -48.05 4.06 -9.89
N PHE A 241 -47.82 2.85 -9.39
CA PHE A 241 -48.21 2.45 -8.03
C PHE A 241 -47.44 3.18 -6.93
N TRP A 242 -46.28 3.81 -7.25
CA TRP A 242 -45.43 4.53 -6.31
C TRP A 242 -45.87 5.98 -6.07
N GLU A 243 -46.84 6.48 -6.85
CA GLU A 243 -47.22 7.89 -6.86
C GLU A 243 -47.61 8.41 -5.47
N SER A 244 -48.32 7.60 -4.67
CA SER A 244 -48.69 7.95 -3.29
C SER A 244 -47.48 8.03 -2.32
N ALA A 245 -46.42 7.31 -2.62
CA ALA A 245 -45.19 7.27 -1.80
C ALA A 245 -44.18 8.39 -2.16
N LYS A 246 -44.28 9.02 -3.32
CA LYS A 246 -43.35 10.06 -3.81
C LYS A 246 -43.21 11.25 -2.86
N ASN A 247 -44.24 11.57 -2.09
CA ASN A 247 -44.18 12.66 -1.13
C ASN A 247 -43.19 12.41 0.02
N VAL A 248 -42.86 11.14 0.27
CA VAL A 248 -41.93 10.72 1.35
C VAL A 248 -40.66 10.16 0.76
N MET A 249 -40.74 9.29 -0.26
CA MET A 249 -39.62 8.62 -0.90
C MET A 249 -39.55 9.04 -2.38
N ASP A 250 -38.63 9.97 -2.66
CA ASP A 250 -38.48 10.60 -3.98
C ASP A 250 -37.82 9.67 -5.00
N ASN A 251 -36.89 8.84 -4.53
CA ASN A 251 -36.16 7.88 -5.36
C ASN A 251 -36.02 6.55 -4.64
N PHE A 252 -36.36 5.48 -5.35
CA PHE A 252 -36.06 4.11 -4.91
C PHE A 252 -35.73 3.28 -6.15
N LYS A 253 -34.47 2.81 -6.21
CA LYS A 253 -33.96 2.03 -7.33
C LYS A 253 -33.27 0.79 -6.81
N LEU A 254 -33.66 -0.36 -7.34
CA LEU A 254 -32.96 -1.63 -7.19
C LEU A 254 -31.98 -1.79 -8.35
N ARG A 255 -30.83 -2.37 -8.08
CA ARG A 255 -29.83 -2.71 -9.09
C ARG A 255 -29.14 -4.03 -8.76
N ALA A 256 -28.77 -4.75 -9.80
CA ALA A 256 -27.98 -5.97 -9.69
C ALA A 256 -26.99 -6.01 -10.85
N SER A 257 -25.80 -6.54 -10.61
CA SER A 257 -24.79 -6.74 -11.64
C SER A 257 -24.02 -8.02 -11.42
N TYR A 258 -23.54 -8.58 -12.52
CA TYR A 258 -22.57 -9.65 -12.52
C TYR A 258 -21.54 -9.39 -13.60
N GLY A 259 -20.25 -9.54 -13.26
CA GLY A 259 -19.17 -9.29 -14.21
C GLY A 259 -17.96 -10.17 -13.97
N LEU A 260 -17.24 -10.42 -15.06
CA LEU A 260 -15.93 -11.05 -15.07
C LEU A 260 -14.88 -10.00 -15.43
N LEU A 261 -13.82 -9.93 -14.63
CA LEU A 261 -12.66 -9.07 -14.85
C LEU A 261 -11.41 -9.92 -15.00
N GLY A 262 -10.51 -9.51 -15.88
CA GLY A 262 -9.20 -10.11 -16.06
C GLY A 262 -8.10 -9.28 -15.44
N ASN A 263 -7.14 -9.94 -14.80
CA ASN A 263 -5.92 -9.32 -14.31
C ASN A 263 -4.70 -10.02 -14.90
N GLN A 264 -3.72 -9.23 -15.34
CA GLN A 264 -2.43 -9.69 -15.88
C GLN A 264 -1.24 -9.03 -15.14
N ALA A 265 -1.50 -8.34 -14.04
CA ALA A 265 -0.51 -7.52 -13.34
C ALA A 265 0.49 -8.39 -12.58
N ILE A 266 1.58 -8.74 -13.24
CA ILE A 266 2.76 -9.39 -12.68
C ILE A 266 4.00 -8.56 -12.95
N SER A 267 5.04 -8.74 -12.14
CA SER A 267 6.30 -7.99 -12.30
C SER A 267 7.11 -8.40 -13.55
N SER A 268 6.88 -9.62 -14.07
CA SER A 268 7.56 -10.11 -15.28
C SER A 268 6.86 -9.63 -16.56
N PHE A 269 7.64 -9.26 -17.55
CA PHE A 269 7.15 -8.97 -18.90
C PHE A 269 7.06 -10.23 -19.78
N TYR A 270 7.83 -11.27 -19.42
CA TYR A 270 7.98 -12.52 -20.21
C TYR A 270 7.93 -13.75 -19.29
N PRO A 271 6.84 -13.97 -18.53
CA PRO A 271 6.76 -15.05 -17.53
C PRO A 271 6.77 -16.46 -18.15
N TYR A 272 6.49 -16.54 -19.46
CA TYR A 272 6.50 -17.76 -20.24
C TYR A 272 7.88 -18.16 -20.75
N SER A 273 8.90 -17.30 -20.57
CA SER A 273 10.27 -17.53 -21.05
C SER A 273 11.21 -17.82 -19.89
N ALA A 274 12.08 -18.78 -20.06
CA ALA A 274 13.16 -19.05 -19.12
C ALA A 274 14.14 -17.86 -19.08
N SER A 275 14.51 -17.42 -17.87
CA SER A 275 15.54 -16.41 -17.69
C SER A 275 16.92 -17.08 -17.65
N ILE A 276 17.86 -16.51 -18.40
CA ILE A 276 19.26 -16.93 -18.38
C ILE A 276 20.06 -15.84 -17.68
N GLY A 277 20.76 -16.22 -16.62
CA GLY A 277 21.71 -15.38 -15.91
C GLY A 277 23.13 -15.65 -16.40
N SER A 278 23.89 -14.57 -16.62
CA SER A 278 25.34 -14.64 -16.86
C SER A 278 26.03 -13.86 -15.77
N ALA A 279 26.86 -14.52 -15.00
CA ALA A 279 27.60 -13.87 -13.92
C ALA A 279 28.80 -14.73 -13.47
N THR A 280 29.69 -14.12 -12.71
CA THR A 280 30.78 -14.82 -12.05
C THR A 280 30.31 -15.96 -11.14
N GLY A 281 29.08 -15.90 -10.59
CA GLY A 281 28.49 -16.97 -9.78
C GLY A 281 28.14 -18.25 -10.54
N TYR A 282 28.10 -18.22 -11.88
CA TYR A 282 27.83 -19.39 -12.74
C TYR A 282 29.06 -19.87 -13.49
N GLY A 283 30.23 -19.27 -13.23
CA GLY A 283 31.48 -19.64 -13.87
C GLY A 283 32.19 -20.81 -13.20
N TYR A 284 33.22 -21.33 -13.89
CA TYR A 284 34.07 -22.40 -13.40
C TYR A 284 35.55 -22.02 -13.54
N TRP A 285 36.35 -22.57 -12.68
CA TRP A 285 37.83 -22.39 -12.69
C TRP A 285 38.46 -23.54 -13.45
N PHE A 286 39.14 -23.23 -14.55
CA PHE A 286 39.99 -24.16 -15.30
C PHE A 286 41.43 -23.77 -15.12
N ASP A 287 42.23 -24.65 -14.54
CA ASP A 287 43.67 -24.44 -14.32
C ASP A 287 44.06 -23.05 -13.75
N LYS A 288 43.30 -22.57 -12.75
CA LYS A 288 43.43 -21.23 -12.12
C LYS A 288 42.94 -20.05 -12.95
N GLU A 289 42.42 -20.27 -14.13
CA GLU A 289 41.71 -19.25 -14.90
C GLU A 289 40.19 -19.35 -14.70
N PHE A 290 39.58 -18.24 -14.39
CA PHE A 290 38.13 -18.17 -14.22
C PHE A 290 37.44 -18.01 -15.59
N SER A 291 36.57 -18.95 -15.92
CA SER A 291 35.69 -18.87 -17.10
C SER A 291 34.26 -18.50 -16.68
N PRO A 292 33.74 -17.33 -17.09
CA PRO A 292 32.36 -16.98 -16.82
C PRO A 292 31.39 -17.94 -17.51
N GLY A 293 30.32 -18.29 -16.82
CA GLY A 293 29.28 -19.20 -17.30
C GLY A 293 27.91 -18.55 -17.42
N VAL A 294 26.99 -19.28 -17.98
CA VAL A 294 25.56 -18.93 -18.05
C VAL A 294 24.73 -20.09 -17.50
N ALA A 295 23.66 -19.76 -16.78
CA ALA A 295 22.74 -20.74 -16.26
C ALA A 295 21.29 -20.25 -16.36
N GLN A 296 20.35 -21.18 -16.44
CA GLN A 296 18.94 -20.85 -16.27
C GLN A 296 18.70 -20.47 -14.80
N THR A 297 18.11 -19.31 -14.56
CA THR A 297 17.90 -18.76 -13.22
C THR A 297 16.43 -18.80 -12.78
N GLN A 298 15.51 -18.95 -13.72
CA GLN A 298 14.09 -19.01 -13.47
C GLN A 298 13.41 -20.09 -14.30
N LEU A 299 12.46 -20.79 -13.68
CA LEU A 299 11.57 -21.71 -14.40
C LEU A 299 10.60 -20.92 -15.28
N ALA A 300 10.37 -21.38 -16.50
CA ALA A 300 9.37 -20.84 -17.40
C ALA A 300 8.00 -21.46 -17.13
N ASN A 301 6.93 -20.69 -17.35
CA ASN A 301 5.57 -21.20 -17.39
C ASN A 301 4.85 -20.74 -18.68
N PRO A 302 4.87 -21.54 -19.76
CA PRO A 302 4.17 -21.20 -20.99
C PRO A 302 2.63 -21.25 -20.87
N ASP A 303 2.10 -21.92 -19.84
CA ASP A 303 0.66 -22.10 -19.64
C ASP A 303 0.02 -20.97 -18.84
N ILE A 304 0.81 -19.98 -18.43
CA ILE A 304 0.32 -18.82 -17.68
C ILE A 304 -0.76 -18.05 -18.45
N THR A 305 -1.84 -17.67 -17.78
CA THR A 305 -2.97 -16.95 -18.34
C THR A 305 -3.52 -15.89 -17.40
N TRP A 306 -4.63 -15.29 -17.75
CA TRP A 306 -5.31 -14.25 -16.98
C TRP A 306 -5.83 -14.77 -15.64
N GLU A 307 -5.56 -14.03 -14.57
CA GLU A 307 -6.32 -14.17 -13.32
C GLU A 307 -7.73 -13.65 -13.53
N LYS A 308 -8.74 -14.37 -13.04
CA LYS A 308 -10.16 -14.08 -13.24
C LYS A 308 -10.83 -13.65 -11.95
N SER A 309 -11.58 -12.57 -12.01
CA SER A 309 -12.36 -12.07 -10.87
C SER A 309 -13.84 -12.02 -11.25
N HIS A 310 -14.64 -12.87 -10.64
CA HIS A 310 -16.10 -12.93 -10.79
C HIS A 310 -16.74 -12.10 -9.67
N GLN A 311 -17.51 -11.09 -10.02
CA GLN A 311 -18.19 -10.26 -9.03
C GLN A 311 -19.69 -10.25 -9.27
N PHE A 312 -20.45 -10.58 -8.25
CA PHE A 312 -21.87 -10.35 -8.14
C PHE A 312 -22.10 -9.18 -7.18
N ASP A 313 -23.00 -8.29 -7.53
CA ASP A 313 -23.38 -7.13 -6.73
C ASP A 313 -24.89 -6.91 -6.78
N ILE A 314 -25.50 -6.61 -5.63
CA ILE A 314 -26.89 -6.18 -5.52
C ILE A 314 -26.94 -4.93 -4.64
N GLY A 315 -27.67 -3.92 -5.11
CA GLY A 315 -27.72 -2.64 -4.42
C GLY A 315 -29.06 -1.96 -4.49
N VAL A 316 -29.21 -1.00 -3.58
CA VAL A 316 -30.39 -0.13 -3.47
C VAL A 316 -29.91 1.32 -3.41
N ASP A 317 -30.48 2.18 -4.27
CA ASP A 317 -30.34 3.63 -4.17
C ASP A 317 -31.65 4.21 -3.65
N TYR A 318 -31.59 5.10 -2.66
CA TYR A 318 -32.77 5.70 -2.05
C TYR A 318 -32.62 7.20 -1.83
N ALA A 319 -33.76 7.92 -1.92
CA ALA A 319 -33.84 9.30 -1.48
C ALA A 319 -35.23 9.59 -0.89
N PHE A 320 -35.26 10.38 0.17
CA PHE A 320 -36.45 10.73 0.92
C PHE A 320 -36.55 12.24 1.14
N LEU A 321 -37.76 12.72 1.44
CA LEU A 321 -38.03 14.06 1.95
C LEU A 321 -37.51 15.16 0.99
N LYS A 322 -37.78 15.05 -0.29
CA LYS A 322 -37.32 15.95 -1.37
C LYS A 322 -35.80 15.94 -1.48
N ASN A 323 -35.21 14.74 -1.50
CA ASN A 323 -33.77 14.47 -1.57
C ASN A 323 -32.94 15.04 -0.39
N ARG A 324 -33.60 15.36 0.76
CA ARG A 324 -32.85 15.76 1.95
C ARG A 324 -32.08 14.60 2.58
N LEU A 325 -32.66 13.42 2.60
CA LEU A 325 -31.99 12.18 2.97
C LEU A 325 -31.77 11.33 1.72
N SER A 326 -30.54 10.95 1.42
CA SER A 326 -30.22 10.06 0.30
C SER A 326 -29.09 9.10 0.67
N GLY A 327 -28.98 8.01 -0.07
CA GLY A 327 -27.90 7.05 0.15
C GLY A 327 -28.01 5.83 -0.73
N SER A 328 -27.13 4.87 -0.45
CA SER A 328 -27.10 3.57 -1.10
C SER A 328 -26.70 2.48 -0.12
N PHE A 329 -27.09 1.27 -0.42
CA PHE A 329 -26.61 0.06 0.22
C PHE A 329 -26.27 -0.96 -0.86
N ASP A 330 -25.08 -1.55 -0.77
CA ASP A 330 -24.58 -2.58 -1.67
C ASP A 330 -24.13 -3.79 -0.90
N TYR A 331 -24.38 -4.97 -1.45
CA TYR A 331 -23.81 -6.22 -1.03
C TYR A 331 -23.17 -6.91 -2.22
N TYR A 332 -21.91 -7.31 -2.07
CA TYR A 332 -21.17 -7.97 -3.15
C TYR A 332 -20.45 -9.23 -2.70
N VAL A 333 -20.28 -10.12 -3.66
CA VAL A 333 -19.44 -11.32 -3.55
C VAL A 333 -18.46 -11.31 -4.72
N ARG A 334 -17.16 -11.27 -4.41
CA ARG A 334 -16.08 -11.31 -5.38
C ARG A 334 -15.25 -12.56 -5.18
N ASN A 335 -15.23 -13.44 -6.18
CA ASN A 335 -14.33 -14.59 -6.24
C ASN A 335 -13.19 -14.26 -7.19
N ILE A 336 -11.98 -14.52 -6.75
CA ILE A 336 -10.76 -14.43 -7.57
C ILE A 336 -10.28 -15.84 -7.77
N ASP A 337 -10.21 -16.26 -9.02
CA ASP A 337 -9.77 -17.59 -9.43
C ASP A 337 -8.50 -17.47 -10.27
N GLU A 338 -7.72 -18.54 -10.32
CA GLU A 338 -6.47 -18.58 -11.09
C GLU A 338 -5.52 -17.44 -10.69
N MET A 339 -5.38 -17.15 -9.37
CA MET A 339 -4.53 -16.07 -8.86
C MET A 339 -3.10 -16.19 -9.40
N LEU A 340 -2.58 -15.07 -9.89
CA LEU A 340 -1.20 -14.96 -10.38
C LEU A 340 -0.24 -14.83 -9.21
N GLN A 341 0.50 -15.89 -8.90
CA GLN A 341 1.45 -15.90 -7.78
C GLN A 341 2.65 -16.84 -8.03
N GLN A 342 3.68 -16.71 -7.21
CA GLN A 342 4.87 -17.55 -7.24
C GLN A 342 4.88 -18.43 -6.00
N PHE A 343 4.73 -19.74 -6.15
CA PHE A 343 4.91 -20.68 -5.05
C PHE A 343 6.38 -21.06 -4.90
N PRO A 344 6.88 -21.14 -3.66
CA PRO A 344 8.24 -21.59 -3.42
C PRO A 344 8.49 -22.98 -4.03
N VAL A 345 9.55 -23.08 -4.82
CA VAL A 345 10.08 -24.38 -5.26
C VAL A 345 11.15 -24.86 -4.27
N PRO A 346 11.38 -26.18 -4.13
CA PRO A 346 12.44 -26.68 -3.26
C PRO A 346 13.80 -26.09 -3.61
N LEU A 347 14.59 -25.72 -2.61
CA LEU A 347 15.88 -25.04 -2.79
C LEU A 347 16.88 -25.82 -3.65
N PHE A 348 16.79 -27.14 -3.67
CA PHE A 348 17.67 -27.99 -4.49
C PHE A 348 17.47 -27.83 -6.00
N VAL A 349 16.35 -27.21 -6.43
CA VAL A 349 16.12 -26.88 -7.84
C VAL A 349 17.09 -25.79 -8.32
N GLY A 350 17.57 -24.93 -7.43
CA GLY A 350 18.54 -23.88 -7.76
C GLY A 350 18.03 -22.78 -8.66
N MET A 351 16.71 -22.67 -8.88
CA MET A 351 16.04 -21.68 -9.72
C MET A 351 14.94 -20.97 -8.96
N THR A 352 14.62 -19.74 -9.37
CA THR A 352 13.48 -19.01 -8.82
C THR A 352 12.14 -19.56 -9.33
N SER A 353 11.11 -19.43 -8.51
CA SER A 353 9.76 -19.90 -8.80
C SER A 353 9.19 -19.24 -10.04
N PRO A 354 8.48 -19.98 -10.90
CA PRO A 354 7.73 -19.40 -12.00
C PRO A 354 6.49 -18.65 -11.48
N TRP A 355 5.92 -17.79 -12.31
CA TRP A 355 4.57 -17.29 -12.13
C TRP A 355 3.57 -18.36 -12.54
N GLU A 356 2.57 -18.60 -11.71
CA GLU A 356 1.55 -19.64 -11.92
C GLU A 356 0.15 -19.07 -11.66
N ASN A 357 -0.83 -19.62 -12.36
CA ASN A 357 -2.24 -19.42 -12.07
C ASN A 357 -2.67 -20.44 -11.02
N ALA A 358 -2.60 -20.05 -9.75
CA ALA A 358 -2.84 -21.00 -8.68
C ALA A 358 -3.55 -20.36 -7.49
N GLY A 359 -4.56 -21.09 -7.01
CA GLY A 359 -5.36 -20.68 -5.88
C GLY A 359 -6.57 -19.81 -6.22
N SER A 360 -7.45 -19.73 -5.24
CA SER A 360 -8.64 -18.90 -5.30
C SER A 360 -8.96 -18.25 -3.95
N MET A 361 -9.61 -17.08 -4.02
CA MET A 361 -9.94 -16.26 -2.87
C MET A 361 -11.34 -15.67 -3.03
N ARG A 362 -12.07 -15.53 -1.93
CA ARG A 362 -13.38 -14.89 -1.89
C ARG A 362 -13.37 -13.67 -0.98
N ASN A 363 -13.99 -12.61 -1.46
CA ASN A 363 -14.29 -11.41 -0.69
C ASN A 363 -15.80 -11.21 -0.67
N ASN A 364 -16.41 -11.25 0.51
CA ASN A 364 -17.80 -10.88 0.73
C ASN A 364 -17.82 -9.53 1.43
N GLY A 365 -18.49 -8.56 0.86
CA GLY A 365 -18.52 -7.22 1.43
C GLY A 365 -19.88 -6.57 1.31
N TRP A 366 -20.06 -5.51 2.08
CA TRP A 366 -21.18 -4.61 1.98
C TRP A 366 -20.70 -3.17 2.16
N GLU A 367 -21.41 -2.26 1.52
CA GLU A 367 -21.14 -0.83 1.57
C GLU A 367 -22.44 -0.09 1.86
N PHE A 368 -22.39 0.89 2.74
CA PHE A 368 -23.52 1.73 3.09
C PHE A 368 -23.11 3.20 3.01
N SER A 369 -23.90 4.01 2.34
CA SER A 369 -23.75 5.45 2.30
C SER A 369 -25.04 6.15 2.70
N ILE A 370 -24.91 7.28 3.41
CA ILE A 370 -26.02 8.12 3.82
C ILE A 370 -25.61 9.59 3.74
N ALA A 371 -26.48 10.41 3.22
CA ALA A 371 -26.29 11.84 3.16
C ALA A 371 -27.58 12.53 3.63
N TRP A 372 -27.45 13.43 4.58
CA TRP A 372 -28.50 14.36 5.00
C TRP A 372 -28.07 15.77 4.64
N GLN A 373 -28.95 16.51 3.98
CA GLN A 373 -28.75 17.92 3.67
C GLN A 373 -30.05 18.69 3.89
N ASP A 374 -29.96 19.82 4.59
CA ASP A 374 -31.13 20.63 4.87
C ASP A 374 -30.73 22.09 5.14
N ARG A 375 -31.74 22.93 5.30
CA ARG A 375 -31.58 24.35 5.65
C ARG A 375 -32.45 24.68 6.86
N ILE A 376 -31.81 25.30 7.85
CA ILE A 376 -32.48 25.84 9.03
C ILE A 376 -32.31 27.36 9.04
N GLY A 377 -33.36 28.11 8.73
CA GLY A 377 -33.28 29.55 8.55
C GLY A 377 -32.31 29.92 7.42
N ASN A 378 -31.17 30.55 7.75
CA ASN A 378 -30.14 30.94 6.80
C ASN A 378 -28.90 30.02 6.84
N VAL A 379 -28.98 28.90 7.52
CA VAL A 379 -27.89 27.92 7.66
C VAL A 379 -28.18 26.74 6.76
N ASP A 380 -27.36 26.53 5.74
CA ASP A 380 -27.33 25.28 4.97
C ASP A 380 -26.35 24.33 5.66
N TYR A 381 -26.75 23.08 5.89
CA TYR A 381 -25.87 22.08 6.49
C TYR A 381 -26.03 20.73 5.84
N TYR A 382 -24.96 19.94 5.91
CA TYR A 382 -24.99 18.54 5.44
C TYR A 382 -24.15 17.64 6.33
N ILE A 383 -24.61 16.39 6.42
CA ILE A 383 -23.90 15.30 7.06
C ILE A 383 -23.84 14.15 6.06
N LYS A 384 -22.64 13.69 5.71
CA LYS A 384 -22.45 12.57 4.79
C LYS A 384 -21.61 11.51 5.48
N GLY A 385 -22.12 10.28 5.51
CA GLY A 385 -21.44 9.14 6.09
C GLY A 385 -21.35 7.99 5.11
N ASN A 386 -20.27 7.24 5.19
CA ASN A 386 -20.15 5.95 4.55
C ASN A 386 -19.47 4.96 5.50
N ILE A 387 -19.83 3.70 5.37
CA ILE A 387 -19.18 2.60 6.07
C ILE A 387 -19.19 1.37 5.17
N SER A 388 -18.08 0.64 5.15
CA SER A 388 -17.95 -0.60 4.40
C SER A 388 -17.28 -1.67 5.23
N ASP A 389 -17.54 -2.91 4.87
CA ASP A 389 -16.91 -4.07 5.49
C ASP A 389 -16.64 -5.14 4.44
N VAL A 390 -15.46 -5.77 4.52
CA VAL A 390 -15.09 -6.89 3.67
C VAL A 390 -14.53 -8.05 4.48
N LYS A 391 -15.01 -9.24 4.19
CA LYS A 391 -14.48 -10.51 4.71
C LYS A 391 -13.74 -11.23 3.62
N ASN A 392 -12.42 -11.28 3.76
CA ASN A 392 -11.53 -12.04 2.89
C ASN A 392 -11.39 -13.48 3.37
N LYS A 393 -11.39 -14.44 2.44
CA LYS A 393 -11.15 -15.86 2.72
C LYS A 393 -10.44 -16.52 1.56
N VAL A 394 -9.33 -17.17 1.82
CA VAL A 394 -8.67 -18.06 0.87
C VAL A 394 -9.54 -19.33 0.73
N ILE A 395 -9.87 -19.67 -0.50
CA ILE A 395 -10.77 -20.81 -0.80
C ILE A 395 -9.96 -22.05 -1.14
N ASN A 396 -8.97 -21.92 -2.02
CA ASN A 396 -8.16 -23.04 -2.47
C ASN A 396 -6.72 -22.59 -2.73
N LEU A 397 -5.74 -23.37 -2.25
CA LEU A 397 -4.31 -23.24 -2.53
C LEU A 397 -3.72 -24.60 -2.94
N TYR A 398 -4.58 -25.54 -3.36
CA TYR A 398 -4.18 -26.90 -3.74
C TYR A 398 -3.47 -27.64 -2.59
N GLY A 399 -3.95 -27.46 -1.35
CA GLY A 399 -3.39 -28.05 -0.15
C GLY A 399 -2.03 -27.48 0.28
N LYS A 400 -1.57 -26.39 -0.34
CA LYS A 400 -0.33 -25.72 0.03
C LYS A 400 -0.61 -24.64 1.07
N GLU A 401 0.39 -24.37 1.91
CA GLU A 401 0.43 -23.23 2.82
C GLU A 401 1.58 -22.30 2.43
N TYR A 402 1.33 -21.02 2.52
CA TYR A 402 2.35 -20.01 2.25
C TYR A 402 2.74 -19.29 3.53
N LYS A 403 3.94 -19.61 4.06
CA LYS A 403 4.52 -18.98 5.25
C LYS A 403 5.56 -17.95 4.81
N SER A 404 5.36 -16.70 5.19
CA SER A 404 6.28 -15.60 4.90
C SER A 404 6.60 -14.84 6.18
N GLY A 405 7.71 -15.20 6.84
CA GLY A 405 8.16 -14.55 8.06
C GLY A 405 7.11 -14.54 9.17
N THR A 406 6.31 -13.48 9.21
CA THR A 406 5.31 -13.21 10.25
C THR A 406 3.88 -13.55 9.83
N THR A 407 3.66 -14.01 8.61
CA THR A 407 2.32 -14.26 8.07
C THR A 407 2.15 -15.69 7.57
N LEU A 408 0.89 -16.14 7.61
CA LEU A 408 0.44 -17.40 7.04
C LEU A 408 -0.72 -17.14 6.08
N THR A 409 -0.64 -17.71 4.88
CA THR A 409 -1.76 -17.84 3.96
C THR A 409 -2.12 -19.32 3.85
N THR A 410 -3.32 -19.66 4.27
CA THR A 410 -3.84 -21.04 4.26
C THR A 410 -5.32 -21.04 3.94
N GLU A 411 -5.82 -22.18 3.44
CA GLU A 411 -7.21 -22.36 3.08
C GLU A 411 -8.15 -22.14 4.27
N GLY A 412 -9.29 -21.53 4.01
CA GLY A 412 -10.31 -21.26 5.02
C GLY A 412 -10.05 -20.01 5.90
N LYS A 413 -8.88 -19.35 5.77
CA LYS A 413 -8.49 -18.19 6.57
C LYS A 413 -8.32 -16.93 5.70
N PRO A 414 -8.26 -15.71 6.29
CA PRO A 414 -7.90 -14.51 5.57
C PRO A 414 -6.48 -14.59 4.98
N TYR A 415 -6.28 -13.96 3.83
CA TYR A 415 -4.97 -13.88 3.18
C TYR A 415 -3.96 -13.12 4.05
N GLY A 416 -2.76 -13.69 4.23
CA GLY A 416 -1.68 -13.03 4.97
C GLY A 416 -1.96 -12.83 6.46
N SER A 417 -2.70 -13.72 7.11
CA SER A 417 -3.00 -13.66 8.54
C SER A 417 -1.72 -13.67 9.38
N TRP A 418 -1.67 -12.88 10.47
CA TRP A 418 -0.56 -12.90 11.40
C TRP A 418 -0.40 -14.29 12.01
N TYR A 419 0.85 -14.81 12.01
CA TYR A 419 1.15 -16.19 12.39
C TYR A 419 2.29 -16.24 13.41
N GLY A 420 1.99 -16.71 14.63
CA GLY A 420 2.95 -16.71 15.74
C GLY A 420 2.43 -17.46 16.96
N TYR A 421 3.10 -17.22 18.09
CA TYR A 421 2.78 -17.87 19.37
C TYR A 421 1.63 -17.17 20.09
N VAL A 422 0.86 -17.92 20.88
CA VAL A 422 -0.17 -17.37 21.77
C VAL A 422 0.48 -17.01 23.10
N ALA A 423 0.50 -15.72 23.44
CA ALA A 423 0.98 -15.25 24.73
C ALA A 423 -0.04 -15.52 25.84
N ASP A 424 0.44 -15.89 27.03
CA ASP A 424 -0.34 -16.23 28.23
C ASP A 424 0.13 -15.42 29.47
N GLY A 425 0.38 -14.14 29.28
CA GLY A 425 0.89 -13.26 30.32
C GLY A 425 2.40 -13.36 30.51
N TYR A 426 2.86 -13.01 31.72
CA TYR A 426 4.26 -13.07 32.11
C TYR A 426 4.48 -14.21 33.11
N PHE A 427 5.72 -14.75 33.12
CA PHE A 427 6.15 -15.60 34.25
C PHE A 427 6.25 -14.76 35.52
N SER A 428 5.63 -15.22 36.61
CA SER A 428 5.61 -14.51 37.89
C SER A 428 6.75 -14.90 38.81
N SER A 429 7.27 -16.15 38.68
CA SER A 429 8.30 -16.67 39.57
C SER A 429 9.18 -17.72 38.90
N ARG A 430 10.29 -18.05 39.57
CA ARG A 430 11.21 -19.11 39.09
C ARG A 430 10.53 -20.49 39.15
N GLU A 431 9.74 -20.74 40.19
CA GLU A 431 9.01 -22.00 40.37
C GLU A 431 8.01 -22.22 39.23
N GLU A 432 7.34 -21.16 38.76
CA GLU A 432 6.45 -21.24 37.60
C GLU A 432 7.22 -21.59 36.33
N ILE A 433 8.39 -20.98 36.11
CA ILE A 433 9.26 -21.28 34.94
C ILE A 433 9.70 -22.74 34.98
N ASP A 434 10.09 -23.25 36.17
CA ASP A 434 10.55 -24.63 36.31
C ASP A 434 9.44 -25.64 36.10
N ALA A 435 8.18 -25.27 36.40
CA ALA A 435 7.00 -26.09 36.18
C ALA A 435 6.39 -26.01 34.79
N SER A 436 6.76 -24.98 33.98
CA SER A 436 6.15 -24.69 32.68
C SER A 436 7.05 -25.05 31.50
N PRO A 437 6.48 -25.33 30.30
CA PRO A 437 7.26 -25.32 29.07
C PRO A 437 7.76 -23.91 28.75
N VAL A 438 8.97 -23.81 28.19
CA VAL A 438 9.55 -22.55 27.75
C VAL A 438 10.01 -22.63 26.30
N TYR A 439 10.02 -21.50 25.62
CA TYR A 439 10.49 -21.43 24.24
C TYR A 439 11.93 -21.94 24.11
N GLY A 440 12.14 -22.87 23.16
CA GLY A 440 13.44 -23.49 22.91
C GLY A 440 13.94 -24.41 24.03
N GLY A 441 13.13 -24.67 25.07
CA GLY A 441 13.42 -25.64 26.13
C GLY A 441 14.46 -25.21 27.17
N ASN A 442 15.15 -24.08 26.99
CA ASN A 442 16.21 -23.64 27.90
C ASN A 442 15.67 -22.69 28.99
N LYS A 443 15.30 -23.27 30.14
CA LYS A 443 14.77 -22.54 31.31
C LYS A 443 15.77 -21.55 31.91
N ALA A 444 17.06 -21.73 31.69
CA ALA A 444 18.09 -20.83 32.23
C ALA A 444 18.08 -19.44 31.55
N ASN A 445 17.56 -19.36 30.33
CA ASN A 445 17.45 -18.11 29.57
C ASN A 445 16.16 -17.34 29.86
N VAL A 446 15.30 -17.86 30.71
CA VAL A 446 13.99 -17.27 31.04
C VAL A 446 13.98 -16.84 32.51
N ALA A 447 13.39 -15.68 32.77
CA ALA A 447 13.24 -15.13 34.12
C ALA A 447 11.84 -14.59 34.35
N PRO A 448 11.42 -14.33 35.62
CA PRO A 448 10.17 -13.66 35.92
C PRO A 448 10.06 -12.34 35.14
N GLY A 449 8.88 -12.07 34.58
CA GLY A 449 8.61 -10.94 33.70
C GLY A 449 8.84 -11.20 32.20
N ASP A 450 9.33 -12.38 31.82
CA ASP A 450 9.34 -12.80 30.42
C ASP A 450 7.95 -13.28 29.98
N ILE A 451 7.66 -13.12 28.69
CA ILE A 451 6.38 -13.55 28.11
C ILE A 451 6.29 -15.07 28.14
N LYS A 452 5.21 -15.57 28.73
CA LYS A 452 4.83 -16.97 28.71
C LYS A 452 4.03 -17.29 27.46
N TYR A 453 4.35 -18.41 26.80
CA TYR A 453 3.62 -18.89 25.62
C TYR A 453 2.85 -20.15 25.94
N LYS A 454 1.71 -20.34 25.24
CA LYS A 454 0.90 -21.55 25.36
C LYS A 454 1.50 -22.67 24.51
N ASP A 455 1.63 -23.83 25.11
CA ASP A 455 1.79 -25.10 24.40
C ASP A 455 0.42 -25.51 23.86
N ILE A 456 0.22 -25.44 22.55
CA ILE A 456 -1.06 -25.68 21.90
C ILE A 456 -1.00 -26.87 20.94
N SER A 457 0.20 -27.32 20.55
CA SER A 457 0.38 -28.39 19.60
C SER A 457 1.80 -28.96 19.67
N GLY A 458 1.96 -30.19 19.23
CA GLY A 458 3.24 -30.88 19.01
C GLY A 458 3.22 -31.62 17.67
N PRO A 459 4.18 -32.51 17.42
CA PRO A 459 4.25 -33.31 16.18
C PRO A 459 2.95 -34.09 15.86
N ASP A 460 2.24 -34.52 16.89
CA ASP A 460 1.00 -35.30 16.80
C ASP A 460 -0.27 -34.40 16.83
N GLY A 461 -0.11 -33.08 16.79
CA GLY A 461 -1.21 -32.11 16.83
C GLY A 461 -1.82 -31.88 18.20
N VAL A 462 -1.18 -32.34 19.28
CA VAL A 462 -1.59 -32.13 20.68
C VAL A 462 -0.42 -31.54 21.46
N PRO A 463 -0.66 -30.80 22.58
CA PRO A 463 0.38 -30.27 23.44
C PRO A 463 1.37 -31.35 23.88
N ASP A 464 2.67 -31.09 23.78
CA ASP A 464 3.75 -32.05 24.04
C ASP A 464 4.71 -31.65 25.16
N GLY A 465 4.43 -30.54 25.87
CA GLY A 465 5.25 -30.02 26.96
C GLY A 465 6.43 -29.16 26.48
N LYS A 466 6.46 -28.76 25.21
CA LYS A 466 7.51 -27.90 24.63
C LYS A 466 6.86 -26.71 23.96
N ILE A 467 7.61 -25.63 23.81
CA ILE A 467 7.22 -24.46 23.00
C ILE A 467 8.17 -24.40 21.81
N ASP A 468 7.68 -24.76 20.63
CA ASP A 468 8.46 -24.75 19.39
C ASP A 468 7.62 -24.32 18.17
N SER A 469 8.06 -24.66 16.96
CA SER A 469 7.36 -24.24 15.73
C SER A 469 5.95 -24.83 15.57
N HIS A 470 5.58 -25.90 16.28
CA HIS A 470 4.26 -26.52 16.22
C HIS A 470 3.22 -25.70 16.97
N ASP A 471 3.64 -24.88 17.98
CA ASP A 471 2.75 -24.00 18.76
C ASP A 471 2.37 -22.71 18.07
N ARG A 472 2.82 -22.51 16.82
CA ARG A 472 2.44 -21.33 16.07
C ARG A 472 1.05 -21.49 15.45
N THR A 473 0.23 -20.45 15.59
CA THR A 473 -1.12 -20.40 15.03
C THR A 473 -1.43 -19.01 14.49
N ILE A 474 -2.61 -18.82 13.90
CA ILE A 474 -3.09 -17.50 13.48
C ILE A 474 -3.44 -16.68 14.71
N ILE A 475 -2.75 -15.56 14.88
CA ILE A 475 -2.85 -14.65 16.03
C ILE A 475 -3.48 -13.29 15.69
N GLY A 476 -3.86 -13.04 14.44
CA GLY A 476 -4.52 -11.81 14.04
C GLY A 476 -4.78 -11.72 12.54
N ASN A 477 -5.59 -10.73 12.17
CA ASN A 477 -5.98 -10.45 10.79
C ASN A 477 -5.56 -9.01 10.40
N PRO A 478 -4.63 -8.83 9.44
CA PRO A 478 -4.20 -7.51 8.99
C PRO A 478 -5.23 -6.78 8.11
N THR A 479 -6.26 -7.48 7.60
CA THR A 479 -7.26 -6.89 6.71
C THR A 479 -8.14 -5.90 7.48
N PRO A 480 -8.23 -4.63 7.05
CA PRO A 480 -9.12 -3.65 7.66
C PRO A 480 -10.58 -4.08 7.55
N ARG A 481 -11.36 -3.79 8.60
CA ARG A 481 -12.79 -4.04 8.69
C ARG A 481 -13.49 -2.77 9.18
N TYR A 482 -14.71 -2.54 8.72
CA TYR A 482 -15.50 -1.37 9.10
C TYR A 482 -14.77 -0.07 8.79
N GLU A 483 -14.35 0.09 7.52
CA GLU A 483 -13.79 1.35 7.05
C GLU A 483 -14.91 2.38 6.92
N PHE A 484 -14.71 3.56 7.50
CA PHE A 484 -15.75 4.58 7.52
C PHE A 484 -15.21 5.99 7.22
N GLY A 485 -16.09 6.80 6.65
CA GLY A 485 -15.90 8.23 6.45
C GLY A 485 -17.10 9.01 6.93
N LEU A 486 -16.87 10.18 7.55
CA LEU A 486 -17.91 11.12 7.96
C LEU A 486 -17.51 12.53 7.57
N THR A 487 -18.36 13.18 6.77
CA THR A 487 -18.20 14.59 6.40
C THR A 487 -19.30 15.42 7.02
N LEU A 488 -18.94 16.45 7.73
CA LEU A 488 -19.83 17.49 8.26
C LEU A 488 -19.59 18.79 7.50
N GLY A 489 -20.64 19.50 7.14
CA GLY A 489 -20.50 20.78 6.47
C GLY A 489 -21.62 21.75 6.84
N LEU A 490 -21.28 23.03 6.78
CA LEU A 490 -22.16 24.14 7.15
C LEU A 490 -21.84 25.36 6.29
N GLN A 491 -22.86 26.07 5.86
CA GLN A 491 -22.75 27.38 5.19
C GLN A 491 -23.70 28.37 5.84
N TRP A 492 -23.17 29.56 6.22
CA TRP A 492 -23.95 30.60 6.86
C TRP A 492 -23.38 32.00 6.57
N LYS A 493 -24.14 32.85 5.88
CA LYS A 493 -23.79 34.26 5.63
C LYS A 493 -22.34 34.49 5.15
N GLY A 494 -21.91 33.68 4.19
CA GLY A 494 -20.56 33.74 3.62
C GLY A 494 -19.50 32.89 4.38
N ILE A 495 -19.80 32.41 5.57
CA ILE A 495 -18.95 31.43 6.28
C ILE A 495 -19.25 30.04 5.70
N ASP A 496 -18.22 29.29 5.38
CA ASP A 496 -18.30 27.87 5.05
C ASP A 496 -17.37 27.07 5.97
N PHE A 497 -17.88 25.97 6.48
CA PHE A 497 -17.17 25.04 7.32
C PHE A 497 -17.33 23.63 6.79
N SER A 498 -16.25 22.85 6.79
CA SER A 498 -16.30 21.41 6.56
C SER A 498 -15.28 20.69 7.43
N ALA A 499 -15.66 19.48 7.89
CA ALA A 499 -14.79 18.57 8.62
C ALA A 499 -14.97 17.15 8.07
N PHE A 500 -13.86 16.47 7.77
CA PHE A 500 -13.85 15.10 7.28
C PHE A 500 -13.10 14.19 8.24
N PHE A 501 -13.79 13.17 8.71
CA PHE A 501 -13.26 12.09 9.53
C PHE A 501 -13.15 10.81 8.71
N GLN A 502 -12.08 10.08 8.93
CA GLN A 502 -11.84 8.76 8.35
C GLN A 502 -11.35 7.81 9.43
N GLY A 503 -11.74 6.54 9.34
CA GLY A 503 -11.28 5.55 10.30
C GLY A 503 -11.50 4.11 9.86
N VAL A 504 -10.96 3.22 10.68
CA VAL A 504 -11.06 1.76 10.58
C VAL A 504 -11.52 1.23 11.92
N GLY A 505 -12.64 0.50 11.94
CA GLY A 505 -13.22 0.00 13.20
C GLY A 505 -12.50 -1.23 13.77
N LYS A 506 -11.84 -2.04 12.90
CA LYS A 506 -11.08 -3.21 13.32
C LYS A 506 -9.96 -3.53 12.35
N LYS A 507 -8.76 -3.70 12.86
CA LYS A 507 -7.56 -4.17 12.16
C LYS A 507 -6.56 -4.67 13.20
N ASP A 508 -5.87 -5.76 12.93
CA ASP A 508 -4.80 -6.23 13.81
C ASP A 508 -3.45 -5.82 13.23
N VAL A 509 -2.62 -5.18 14.04
CA VAL A 509 -1.28 -4.71 13.67
C VAL A 509 -0.25 -5.43 14.50
N TYR A 510 0.75 -6.00 13.85
CA TYR A 510 1.91 -6.58 14.51
C TYR A 510 2.97 -5.51 14.74
N TYR A 511 3.36 -5.32 16.00
CA TYR A 511 4.40 -4.39 16.39
C TYR A 511 5.75 -5.07 16.54
N SER A 512 6.77 -4.51 15.89
CA SER A 512 8.15 -4.98 15.96
C SER A 512 9.14 -3.81 15.94
N GLY A 513 10.42 -4.10 16.09
CA GLY A 513 11.50 -3.11 16.08
C GLY A 513 11.60 -2.30 17.38
N ALA A 514 12.41 -1.24 17.35
CA ALA A 514 12.77 -0.44 18.52
C ALA A 514 11.57 0.14 19.28
N GLY A 515 10.54 0.56 18.55
CA GLY A 515 9.34 1.13 19.17
C GLY A 515 8.53 0.13 19.99
N ALA A 516 8.59 -1.16 19.69
CA ALA A 516 7.91 -2.20 20.43
C ALA A 516 8.80 -2.82 21.53
N ARG A 517 10.06 -3.04 21.24
CA ARG A 517 11.01 -3.86 22.01
C ARG A 517 12.14 -2.99 22.53
N ALA A 518 12.04 -2.59 23.80
CA ALA A 518 13.09 -1.84 24.47
C ALA A 518 14.40 -2.63 24.53
N LEU A 519 15.54 -1.97 24.36
CA LEU A 519 16.89 -2.51 24.48
C LEU A 519 17.23 -3.70 23.56
N CYS A 520 16.35 -4.06 22.60
CA CYS A 520 16.57 -5.14 21.65
C CYS A 520 17.40 -4.63 20.46
N GLY A 521 18.45 -5.34 20.07
CA GLY A 521 19.31 -4.95 18.95
C GLY A 521 20.07 -3.63 19.17
N ASN A 522 20.50 -3.35 20.40
CA ASN A 522 21.17 -2.11 20.84
C ASN A 522 20.28 -0.84 20.71
N TYR A 523 18.97 -1.00 20.76
CA TYR A 523 18.04 0.14 20.69
C TYR A 523 17.91 0.85 22.04
N THR A 524 17.39 2.08 21.99
CA THR A 524 17.06 2.85 23.19
C THR A 524 15.77 2.36 23.86
N ILE A 525 15.46 2.92 25.00
CA ILE A 525 14.17 2.80 25.67
C ILE A 525 13.40 4.13 25.56
N TYR A 526 12.11 4.07 25.23
CA TYR A 526 11.25 5.24 25.15
C TYR A 526 10.43 5.40 26.44
N LYS A 527 9.99 6.65 26.73
CA LYS A 527 9.24 6.98 27.94
C LYS A 527 8.02 6.08 28.18
N TYR A 528 7.26 5.75 27.12
CA TYR A 528 6.08 4.88 27.25
C TYR A 528 6.41 3.41 27.52
N GLN A 529 7.68 2.98 27.36
CA GLN A 529 8.19 1.65 27.68
C GLN A 529 8.68 1.53 29.13
N PHE A 530 8.63 2.62 29.92
CA PHE A 530 8.94 2.55 31.37
C PHE A 530 7.86 1.81 32.17
N ASP A 531 6.69 1.56 31.61
CA ASP A 531 5.68 0.66 32.16
C ASP A 531 6.04 -0.80 31.80
N TYR A 532 7.15 -1.27 32.35
CA TYR A 532 7.67 -2.62 32.17
C TYR A 532 7.51 -3.44 33.45
N TRP A 533 7.51 -4.75 33.28
CA TRP A 533 7.30 -5.69 34.38
C TRP A 533 8.41 -5.62 35.42
N THR A 534 8.01 -5.53 36.68
CA THR A 534 8.82 -5.74 37.88
C THR A 534 7.97 -6.51 38.88
N PRO A 535 8.56 -7.09 39.98
CA PRO A 535 7.77 -7.73 41.01
C PRO A 535 6.69 -6.83 41.65
N GLU A 536 6.93 -5.51 41.66
CA GLU A 536 6.01 -4.49 42.17
C GLU A 536 4.98 -4.03 41.11
N ASN A 537 5.21 -4.34 39.84
CA ASN A 537 4.33 -4.00 38.70
C ASN A 537 4.08 -5.23 37.82
N PRO A 538 3.39 -6.27 38.33
CA PRO A 538 3.21 -7.53 37.59
C PRO A 538 2.27 -7.42 36.39
N ASP A 539 1.40 -6.41 36.34
CA ASP A 539 0.44 -6.15 35.25
C ASP A 539 0.93 -5.12 34.25
N ALA A 540 2.25 -4.91 34.17
CA ALA A 540 2.87 -3.95 33.30
C ALA A 540 2.52 -4.13 31.83
N LYS A 541 2.56 -3.04 31.08
CA LYS A 541 2.28 -3.01 29.63
C LYS A 541 3.35 -3.72 28.79
N PHE A 542 4.61 -3.76 29.26
CA PHE A 542 5.75 -4.37 28.57
C PHE A 542 6.40 -5.43 29.44
N PRO A 543 7.05 -6.45 28.84
CA PRO A 543 7.81 -7.44 29.60
C PRO A 543 8.99 -6.78 30.33
N ARG A 544 9.66 -7.54 31.21
CA ARG A 544 10.86 -7.06 31.88
C ARG A 544 11.88 -6.51 30.87
N LEU A 545 12.63 -5.51 31.27
CA LEU A 545 13.71 -4.98 30.47
C LEU A 545 14.88 -5.96 30.41
N LEU A 546 15.33 -6.23 29.20
CA LEU A 546 16.50 -7.07 28.96
C LEU A 546 17.29 -6.52 27.80
N GLU A 547 18.58 -6.29 28.00
CA GLU A 547 19.50 -6.01 26.93
C GLU A 547 19.68 -7.29 26.07
N ASP A 548 19.34 -7.20 24.80
CA ASP A 548 19.45 -8.32 23.85
C ASP A 548 19.98 -7.81 22.51
N PRO A 549 21.31 -7.63 22.42
CA PRO A 549 21.95 -7.08 21.23
C PRO A 549 21.73 -7.93 19.97
N ASN A 550 21.48 -9.22 20.12
CA ASN A 550 21.26 -10.15 19.01
C ASN A 550 19.80 -10.47 18.74
N ALA A 551 18.86 -9.83 19.46
CA ALA A 551 17.43 -10.08 19.36
C ALA A 551 17.03 -11.56 19.53
N THR A 552 17.72 -12.29 20.41
CA THR A 552 17.53 -13.74 20.63
C THR A 552 16.60 -14.07 21.80
N ASN A 553 16.20 -13.06 22.59
CA ASN A 553 15.35 -13.24 23.74
C ASN A 553 13.95 -13.76 23.32
N PRO A 554 13.37 -14.74 24.02
CA PRO A 554 12.03 -15.24 23.78
C PRO A 554 10.93 -14.16 23.73
N ASN A 555 11.07 -13.05 24.48
CA ASN A 555 10.15 -11.90 24.41
C ASN A 555 10.05 -11.28 23.02
N ASN A 556 11.04 -11.51 22.15
CA ASN A 556 11.08 -10.97 20.79
C ASN A 556 10.37 -11.87 19.76
N MET A 557 9.88 -13.03 20.17
CA MET A 557 9.15 -13.93 19.27
C MET A 557 7.85 -13.29 18.79
N ILE A 558 7.50 -13.62 17.53
CA ILE A 558 6.20 -13.21 17.00
C ILE A 558 5.08 -13.87 17.79
N SER A 559 4.26 -13.07 18.42
CA SER A 559 3.21 -13.58 19.30
C SER A 559 2.01 -12.64 19.37
N SER A 560 0.91 -13.15 19.91
CA SER A 560 -0.31 -12.37 20.14
C SER A 560 -0.07 -11.19 21.11
N PHE A 561 0.99 -11.24 21.92
CA PHE A 561 1.39 -10.11 22.77
C PHE A 561 1.68 -8.85 21.94
N TRP A 562 2.36 -9.00 20.80
CA TRP A 562 2.76 -7.91 19.91
C TRP A 562 1.73 -7.59 18.82
N VAL A 563 0.62 -8.32 18.77
CA VAL A 563 -0.50 -8.03 17.88
C VAL A 563 -1.52 -7.21 18.66
N LYS A 564 -1.73 -5.95 18.21
CA LYS A 564 -2.62 -5.00 18.88
C LYS A 564 -3.63 -4.41 17.90
N SER A 565 -4.63 -3.71 18.45
CA SER A 565 -5.65 -3.04 17.65
C SER A 565 -5.03 -1.92 16.80
N GLY A 566 -5.26 -1.97 15.50
CA GLY A 566 -4.98 -0.90 14.55
C GLY A 566 -6.23 -0.08 14.21
N ALA A 567 -7.29 -0.18 15.00
CA ALA A 567 -8.48 0.66 14.84
C ALA A 567 -8.18 2.13 15.14
N TYR A 568 -8.76 3.03 14.34
CA TYR A 568 -8.56 4.45 14.54
C TYR A 568 -9.71 5.28 13.96
N CYS A 569 -9.80 6.54 14.42
CA CYS A 569 -10.59 7.60 13.84
C CYS A 569 -9.74 8.88 13.75
N ARG A 570 -9.62 9.46 12.56
CA ARG A 570 -8.80 10.64 12.29
C ARG A 570 -9.62 11.79 11.72
N LEU A 571 -9.42 12.99 12.27
CA LEU A 571 -9.83 14.22 11.59
C LEU A 571 -8.83 14.51 10.45
N LYS A 572 -9.19 14.03 9.24
CA LYS A 572 -8.34 14.11 8.04
C LYS A 572 -8.22 15.52 7.49
N ASN A 573 -9.33 16.24 7.49
CA ASN A 573 -9.38 17.58 6.95
C ASN A 573 -10.44 18.42 7.69
N ILE A 574 -10.09 19.65 8.00
CA ILE A 574 -11.03 20.67 8.47
C ILE A 574 -10.76 21.94 7.68
N VAL A 575 -11.81 22.60 7.23
CA VAL A 575 -11.74 23.85 6.48
C VAL A 575 -12.71 24.83 7.08
N LEU A 576 -12.26 26.06 7.29
CA LEU A 576 -13.08 27.22 7.64
C LEU A 576 -12.80 28.31 6.62
N GLY A 577 -13.81 28.72 5.87
CA GLY A 577 -13.74 29.74 4.86
C GLY A 577 -14.70 30.90 5.14
N TYR A 578 -14.36 32.08 4.63
CA TYR A 578 -15.24 33.23 4.63
C TYR A 578 -15.22 33.89 3.25
N THR A 579 -16.36 33.97 2.61
CA THR A 579 -16.56 34.72 1.36
C THR A 579 -17.03 36.13 1.70
N LEU A 580 -16.22 37.12 1.36
CA LEU A 580 -16.56 38.51 1.62
C LEU A 580 -17.79 38.97 0.84
N PRO A 581 -18.65 39.82 1.43
CA PRO A 581 -19.80 40.37 0.73
C PRO A 581 -19.39 41.13 -0.54
N SER A 582 -20.14 40.98 -1.62
CA SER A 582 -19.87 41.64 -2.90
C SER A 582 -19.88 43.15 -2.81
N SER A 583 -20.55 43.74 -1.81
CA SER A 583 -20.51 45.20 -1.52
C SER A 583 -19.10 45.70 -1.18
N ILE A 584 -18.22 44.86 -0.64
CA ILE A 584 -16.84 45.17 -0.32
C ILE A 584 -15.93 44.94 -1.53
N THR A 585 -16.14 43.86 -2.25
CA THR A 585 -15.20 43.39 -3.30
C THR A 585 -15.43 44.07 -4.65
N LYS A 586 -16.63 44.56 -4.94
CA LYS A 586 -16.97 45.25 -6.20
C LYS A 586 -16.12 46.51 -6.44
N ALA A 587 -15.75 47.24 -5.38
CA ALA A 587 -14.91 48.44 -5.50
C ALA A 587 -13.50 48.10 -6.06
N ALA A 588 -13.05 46.87 -5.90
CA ALA A 588 -11.78 46.36 -6.42
C ALA A 588 -11.94 45.56 -7.72
N HIS A 589 -13.09 45.61 -8.38
CA HIS A 589 -13.44 44.77 -9.56
C HIS A 589 -13.32 43.28 -9.34
N ILE A 590 -13.50 42.82 -8.09
CA ILE A 590 -13.46 41.40 -7.71
C ILE A 590 -14.89 40.92 -7.56
N SER A 591 -15.27 39.88 -8.35
CA SER A 591 -16.62 39.28 -8.30
C SER A 591 -16.81 38.45 -7.04
N LYS A 592 -15.76 37.74 -6.60
CA LYS A 592 -15.79 36.94 -5.38
C LYS A 592 -14.40 36.84 -4.75
N LEU A 593 -14.33 37.07 -3.45
CA LEU A 593 -13.13 36.91 -2.63
C LEU A 593 -13.45 35.99 -1.46
N ARG A 594 -12.82 34.83 -1.41
CA ARG A 594 -12.91 33.89 -0.29
C ARG A 594 -11.54 33.72 0.36
N VAL A 595 -11.48 33.93 1.67
CA VAL A 595 -10.32 33.60 2.52
C VAL A 595 -10.63 32.32 3.26
N TYR A 596 -9.63 31.44 3.41
CA TYR A 596 -9.84 30.20 4.15
C TYR A 596 -8.59 29.74 4.90
N ALA A 597 -8.83 29.00 5.97
CA ALA A 597 -7.84 28.22 6.68
C ALA A 597 -8.24 26.75 6.65
N SER A 598 -7.28 25.88 6.46
CA SER A 598 -7.49 24.43 6.57
C SER A 598 -6.40 23.76 7.36
N ALA A 599 -6.75 22.66 8.02
CA ALA A 599 -5.79 21.79 8.68
C ALA A 599 -6.01 20.34 8.27
N GLN A 600 -4.92 19.59 8.07
CA GLN A 600 -4.95 18.19 7.74
C GLN A 600 -4.32 17.34 8.84
N ASN A 601 -4.89 16.15 9.08
CA ASN A 601 -4.41 15.16 10.06
C ASN A 601 -4.28 15.75 11.48
N LEU A 602 -5.25 16.57 11.90
CA LEU A 602 -5.15 17.38 13.12
C LEU A 602 -5.04 16.54 14.38
N PHE A 603 -5.83 15.48 14.48
CA PHE A 603 -5.73 14.49 15.55
C PHE A 603 -6.20 13.10 15.10
N THR A 604 -5.74 12.09 15.82
CA THR A 604 -6.11 10.68 15.60
C THR A 604 -6.42 10.04 16.95
N ILE A 605 -7.59 9.45 17.05
CA ILE A 605 -8.01 8.58 18.17
C ILE A 605 -7.59 7.17 17.78
N LYS A 606 -6.77 6.51 18.57
CA LYS A 606 -6.22 5.18 18.31
C LYS A 606 -5.87 4.46 19.61
N ASP A 607 -5.53 3.18 19.52
CA ASP A 607 -4.91 2.45 20.62
C ASP A 607 -3.55 3.08 20.99
N ASN A 608 -3.31 3.24 22.30
CA ASN A 608 -2.12 3.89 22.85
C ASN A 608 -1.04 2.90 23.27
N PHE A 609 -1.07 1.66 22.78
CA PHE A 609 0.00 0.71 23.07
C PHE A 609 1.36 1.23 22.60
N TYR A 610 1.39 1.85 21.42
CA TYR A 610 2.58 2.48 20.87
C TYR A 610 2.29 3.93 20.46
N GLU A 611 2.81 4.90 21.22
CA GLU A 611 2.48 6.33 21.03
C GLU A 611 2.98 6.88 19.69
N GLY A 612 4.17 6.48 19.25
CA GLY A 612 4.83 6.96 18.01
C GLY A 612 4.28 6.36 16.71
N PHE A 613 3.32 5.45 16.78
CA PHE A 613 2.86 4.69 15.64
C PHE A 613 1.62 5.28 14.97
N ASP A 614 1.63 5.33 13.63
CA ASP A 614 0.47 5.73 12.85
C ASP A 614 -0.28 4.48 12.33
N PRO A 615 -1.57 4.29 12.69
CA PRO A 615 -2.33 3.10 12.31
C PRO A 615 -2.63 2.98 10.81
N GLU A 616 -2.47 4.04 10.01
CA GLU A 616 -2.56 3.97 8.55
C GLU A 616 -1.32 3.32 7.93
N ASN A 617 -0.19 3.39 8.59
CA ASN A 617 1.02 2.74 8.11
C ASN A 617 0.96 1.23 8.32
N SER A 618 1.30 0.46 7.30
CA SER A 618 1.49 -0.99 7.43
C SER A 618 2.85 -1.25 8.04
N VAL A 619 2.95 -1.88 9.22
CA VAL A 619 4.22 -1.91 9.89
C VAL A 619 4.61 -3.20 10.52
N SER A 620 5.81 -3.59 10.15
CA SER A 620 6.64 -4.52 10.88
C SER A 620 7.86 -3.84 11.58
N SER A 621 8.18 -2.57 11.28
CA SER A 621 9.37 -1.92 11.84
C SER A 621 9.05 -0.50 12.36
N GLY A 622 8.65 -0.40 13.61
CA GLY A 622 8.14 0.83 14.23
C GLY A 622 9.04 2.07 14.24
N ALA A 623 10.33 1.96 13.90
CA ALA A 623 11.26 3.08 13.96
C ALA A 623 11.57 3.72 12.58
N SER A 624 11.33 3.03 11.48
CA SER A 624 11.75 3.47 10.14
C SER A 624 10.60 4.10 9.33
N LEU A 625 9.68 4.78 9.98
CA LEU A 625 8.54 5.42 9.31
C LEU A 625 8.64 6.93 9.38
N TYR A 626 8.40 7.55 8.25
CA TYR A 626 8.21 9.00 8.23
C TYR A 626 6.86 9.32 8.90
N PRO A 627 6.85 10.17 9.95
CA PRO A 627 5.61 10.49 10.65
C PRO A 627 4.65 11.24 9.75
N LEU A 628 3.34 10.95 9.89
CA LEU A 628 2.31 11.69 9.17
C LEU A 628 2.26 13.14 9.67
N ASN A 629 2.44 14.08 8.75
CA ASN A 629 2.48 15.50 9.07
C ASN A 629 1.08 16.07 9.35
N LYS A 630 1.00 16.94 10.34
CA LYS A 630 -0.10 17.91 10.46
C LYS A 630 0.22 19.08 9.55
N THR A 631 -0.70 19.42 8.66
CA THR A 631 -0.50 20.51 7.69
C THR A 631 -1.53 21.59 7.93
N PHE A 632 -1.08 22.84 7.98
CA PHE A 632 -1.93 24.02 8.07
C PHE A 632 -1.76 24.85 6.80
N VAL A 633 -2.87 25.21 6.18
CA VAL A 633 -2.89 25.97 4.93
C VAL A 633 -3.80 27.18 5.09
N PHE A 634 -3.31 28.34 4.67
CA PHE A 634 -4.09 29.57 4.53
C PHE A 634 -4.13 29.92 3.05
N GLY A 635 -5.31 30.28 2.55
CA GLY A 635 -5.47 30.53 1.12
C GLY A 635 -6.51 31.58 0.80
N LEU A 636 -6.40 32.08 -0.42
CA LEU A 636 -7.30 33.05 -1.04
C LEU A 636 -7.82 32.49 -2.36
N ASN A 637 -9.13 32.61 -2.59
CA ASN A 637 -9.75 32.37 -3.89
C ASN A 637 -10.30 33.69 -4.40
N VAL A 638 -9.84 34.12 -5.57
CA VAL A 638 -10.25 35.38 -6.18
C VAL A 638 -10.85 35.10 -7.55
N GLU A 639 -12.06 35.61 -7.79
CA GLU A 639 -12.74 35.59 -9.10
C GLU A 639 -12.93 37.05 -9.54
N PHE A 640 -12.50 37.37 -10.74
CA PHE A 640 -12.62 38.70 -11.33
C PHE A 640 -13.86 38.85 -12.21
#